data_75b8a5fc7b79c45f7f24d9aaf371a784
#
_entry.id   75b8a5fc7b79c45f7f24d9aaf371a784
#
_cell.length_a   1.000
_cell.length_b   1.000
_cell.length_c   1.000
_cell.angle_alpha   90.00
_cell.angle_beta   90.00
_cell.angle_gamma   90.00
#
_symmetry.space_group_name_H-M   'P 1'
#
loop_
_entity.id
_entity.type
_entity.pdbx_description
1 polymer ?
#
loop_
_entity_poly.entity_id
_entity_poly.type
_entity_poly.pdbx_seq_one_letter_code
_entity_poly.pdbx_strand_id
1 'polypeptide(L)'
;MPVYDELERLLVTGSWGELVPYLHAPATSQTGKETRAWYRSRRAHWTGEVHYPEFDLAACLRALAVALAKPEQAARWLSKLASDWRAGPADELLVELASRRGRDWCVAFLETASTVAKGDGFLSAWIARLARPLIAAGLAELPTGPAFAKSWAELHAMAASEMKWALWRQERHNGTPEPLPTGSLVEELRADPVLPEALSAALAGPGVIGILERHAVPSWELGPAVAELVAEGHLDRSRILADAFVALTRQDTPSTQKGIAKLLAALDLKGPDLAERMPLVQGLLATSHGSVTAVLLPAAVETAHADDLPNLAATIFARPEKAQKTVLLKALTGPHAVDRWGSDAVTIALKVAADVPDQAFADRATKALTALGVAQETDAEAPLSDLWAAPLPVNDTGPAAKIEADEPGLAAALSRIIRSTTAADGAVFWDAIVRWSTRSPQEVRYWAWSANQSLGDGVRPPSALWAVVTAADVTAKTHKTLCDKIANGVHAPTDWEIASLSLTGAVHEIFASETTLRLGTIPYLLSTPTQWNGLLSFDTLVDRLKGYGRTSAGPTDLFLALLRLEPTPPERTTQLDGLSLDLWSPGSRWRTAKHTGDAVHLLRQWIEGGGLPKLVTRHDGATVTVEPVRLPIDISLIPGIPAGLLAGHTSGTHREYHDWAIRAETGFGIVPAWPDLLAAKTQTQYDQASRHPPRWLPMMAHAPGPGLAVQHDIAATLCHADEDRRLLAVEAALALMGRGRWDSTAYTECCLHLLNDGVLRLGRLGHSWEQLILAGGLQPLWPTAMTVLGKASVLERKPAGLAELSGVLRRYVSAVPDPQIPESVLELAASKGSSKARVEAAAFVAAAAQGEGRA
;
A
#
# COMPACT_ATOMS: atom_id res chain seq x y z
N MET A 1 -7.13 -2.20 53.62
CA MET A 1 -5.84 -2.08 52.94
C MET A 1 -5.04 -3.36 52.85
N PRO A 2 -5.22 -4.40 53.72
CA PRO A 2 -4.47 -5.67 53.52
C PRO A 2 -4.65 -6.32 52.14
N VAL A 3 -5.87 -6.25 51.57
CA VAL A 3 -6.16 -6.86 50.25
C VAL A 3 -5.47 -6.10 49.12
N TYR A 4 -5.35 -4.79 49.17
CA TYR A 4 -4.64 -3.98 48.17
C TYR A 4 -3.16 -4.29 48.14
N ASP A 5 -2.52 -4.33 49.29
CA ASP A 5 -1.09 -4.60 49.42
C ASP A 5 -0.76 -6.03 49.00
N GLU A 6 -1.66 -6.97 49.26
CA GLU A 6 -1.49 -8.34 48.88
C GLU A 6 -1.71 -8.55 47.37
N LEU A 7 -2.71 -7.93 46.73
CA LEU A 7 -2.90 -7.95 45.29
C LEU A 7 -1.71 -7.32 44.54
N GLU A 8 -1.14 -6.22 45.03
CA GLU A 8 0.06 -5.60 44.49
C GLU A 8 1.29 -6.53 44.64
N ARG A 9 1.45 -7.18 45.81
CA ARG A 9 2.51 -8.17 46.05
C ARG A 9 2.42 -9.34 45.06
N LEU A 10 1.21 -9.93 44.88
CA LEU A 10 0.97 -11.05 43.96
C LEU A 10 1.25 -10.67 42.50
N LEU A 11 0.96 -9.44 42.12
CA LEU A 11 1.31 -8.91 40.82
C LEU A 11 2.82 -8.86 40.57
N VAL A 12 3.58 -8.34 41.56
CA VAL A 12 5.04 -8.21 41.49
C VAL A 12 5.74 -9.58 41.45
N THR A 13 5.16 -10.57 42.16
CA THR A 13 5.75 -11.91 42.24
C THR A 13 5.29 -12.88 41.18
N GLY A 14 4.28 -12.53 40.36
CA GLY A 14 3.72 -13.42 39.34
C GLY A 14 3.01 -14.65 39.90
N SER A 15 2.57 -14.62 41.18
CA SER A 15 1.98 -15.77 41.88
C SER A 15 0.50 -15.95 41.55
N TRP A 16 0.19 -16.30 40.31
CA TRP A 16 -1.20 -16.39 39.75
C TRP A 16 -2.10 -17.35 40.54
N GLY A 17 -1.58 -18.46 41.04
CA GLY A 17 -2.33 -19.41 41.88
C GLY A 17 -2.88 -18.79 43.15
N GLU A 18 -2.17 -17.84 43.73
CA GLU A 18 -2.55 -17.15 44.96
C GLU A 18 -3.61 -16.05 44.74
N LEU A 19 -3.87 -15.64 43.48
CA LEU A 19 -4.96 -14.73 43.13
C LEU A 19 -6.35 -15.39 43.21
N VAL A 20 -6.43 -16.69 43.05
CA VAL A 20 -7.70 -17.44 42.98
C VAL A 20 -8.66 -17.11 44.14
N PRO A 21 -8.24 -17.03 45.41
CA PRO A 21 -9.15 -16.69 46.51
C PRO A 21 -9.79 -15.30 46.37
N TYR A 22 -9.03 -14.30 45.80
CA TYR A 22 -9.54 -12.96 45.54
C TYR A 22 -10.52 -12.91 44.39
N LEU A 23 -10.25 -13.67 43.33
CA LEU A 23 -11.11 -13.77 42.14
C LEU A 23 -12.47 -14.41 42.47
N HIS A 24 -12.48 -15.32 43.40
CA HIS A 24 -13.69 -16.06 43.85
C HIS A 24 -14.37 -15.47 45.11
N ALA A 25 -13.82 -14.41 45.68
CA ALA A 25 -14.43 -13.85 46.87
C ALA A 25 -15.87 -13.36 46.62
N PRO A 26 -16.85 -13.77 47.45
CA PRO A 26 -18.23 -13.31 47.33
C PRO A 26 -18.34 -11.79 47.34
N ALA A 27 -19.22 -11.22 46.51
CA ALA A 27 -19.40 -9.78 46.40
C ALA A 27 -19.75 -9.11 47.73
N THR A 28 -20.37 -9.86 48.62
CA THR A 28 -20.81 -9.42 49.93
C THR A 28 -19.71 -9.49 51.01
N SER A 29 -18.66 -10.28 50.77
CA SER A 29 -17.52 -10.38 51.71
C SER A 29 -16.64 -9.10 51.66
N GLN A 30 -15.89 -8.87 52.72
CA GLN A 30 -14.94 -7.76 52.79
C GLN A 30 -13.90 -7.90 51.69
N THR A 31 -13.28 -9.06 51.54
CA THR A 31 -12.31 -9.37 50.48
C THR A 31 -12.88 -9.09 49.08
N GLY A 32 -14.09 -9.55 48.79
CA GLY A 32 -14.74 -9.32 47.50
C GLY A 32 -15.04 -7.84 47.22
N LYS A 33 -15.43 -7.07 48.25
CA LYS A 33 -15.66 -5.62 48.15
C LYS A 33 -14.35 -4.88 47.85
N GLU A 34 -13.29 -5.20 48.55
CA GLU A 34 -11.95 -4.58 48.39
C GLU A 34 -11.35 -4.96 47.03
N THR A 35 -11.40 -6.24 46.61
CA THR A 35 -10.95 -6.67 45.29
C THR A 35 -11.65 -5.90 44.18
N ARG A 36 -13.00 -5.73 44.27
CA ARG A 36 -13.75 -4.94 43.29
C ARG A 36 -13.41 -3.45 43.30
N ALA A 37 -13.12 -2.89 44.49
CA ALA A 37 -12.72 -1.50 44.59
C ALA A 37 -11.33 -1.29 43.97
N TRP A 38 -10.39 -2.20 44.24
CA TRP A 38 -9.07 -2.21 43.65
C TRP A 38 -9.15 -2.33 42.11
N TYR A 39 -9.89 -3.30 41.57
CA TYR A 39 -10.12 -3.48 40.15
C TYR A 39 -10.66 -2.20 39.49
N ARG A 40 -11.68 -1.56 40.09
CA ARG A 40 -12.25 -0.31 39.54
C ARG A 40 -11.23 0.84 39.54
N SER A 41 -10.45 0.96 40.61
CA SER A 41 -9.38 1.98 40.73
C SER A 41 -8.31 1.77 39.64
N ARG A 42 -7.78 0.55 39.50
CA ARG A 42 -6.74 0.26 38.50
C ARG A 42 -7.26 0.41 37.09
N ARG A 43 -8.48 -0.02 36.79
CA ARG A 43 -9.11 0.17 35.50
C ARG A 43 -9.27 1.64 35.12
N ALA A 44 -9.58 2.50 36.06
CA ALA A 44 -9.76 3.94 35.82
C ALA A 44 -8.44 4.65 35.47
N HIS A 45 -7.31 4.13 35.95
CA HIS A 45 -5.98 4.71 35.71
C HIS A 45 -5.19 4.00 34.60
N TRP A 46 -5.80 3.03 33.88
CA TRP A 46 -5.14 2.36 32.80
C TRP A 46 -4.99 3.27 31.57
N THR A 47 -3.75 3.57 31.17
CA THR A 47 -3.44 4.47 30.06
C THR A 47 -3.37 3.79 28.70
N GLY A 48 -3.35 2.45 28.67
CA GLY A 48 -3.20 1.67 27.44
C GLY A 48 -1.74 1.48 27.01
N GLU A 49 -0.79 2.12 27.67
CA GLU A 49 0.65 1.89 27.47
C GLU A 49 1.15 0.85 28.47
N VAL A 50 1.72 -0.25 27.98
CA VAL A 50 2.29 -1.31 28.81
C VAL A 50 3.81 -1.23 28.76
N HIS A 51 4.42 -0.90 29.87
CA HIS A 51 5.85 -1.04 30.05
C HIS A 51 6.19 -2.41 30.66
N TYR A 52 7.40 -2.90 30.44
CA TYR A 52 7.85 -4.26 30.78
C TYR A 52 7.49 -4.78 32.18
N PRO A 53 7.37 -3.97 33.24
CA PRO A 53 6.88 -4.44 34.56
C PRO A 53 5.34 -4.59 34.64
N GLU A 54 4.58 -4.16 33.63
CA GLU A 54 3.11 -4.08 33.70
C GLU A 54 2.40 -5.25 33.00
N PHE A 55 3.13 -6.23 32.41
CA PHE A 55 2.54 -7.41 31.79
C PHE A 55 1.69 -8.21 32.78
N ASP A 56 2.17 -8.34 34.01
CA ASP A 56 1.46 -9.06 35.07
C ASP A 56 0.19 -8.32 35.51
N LEU A 57 0.22 -6.99 35.49
CA LEU A 57 -0.96 -6.18 35.78
C LEU A 57 -2.03 -6.37 34.70
N ALA A 58 -1.67 -6.40 33.43
CA ALA A 58 -2.61 -6.63 32.33
C ALA A 58 -3.28 -8.01 32.46
N ALA A 59 -2.51 -9.05 32.75
CA ALA A 59 -3.04 -10.40 32.96
C ALA A 59 -3.98 -10.47 34.18
N CYS A 60 -3.63 -9.80 35.28
CA CYS A 60 -4.51 -9.72 36.45
C CYS A 60 -5.82 -8.97 36.14
N LEU A 61 -5.74 -7.84 35.42
CA LEU A 61 -6.93 -7.09 35.02
C LEU A 61 -7.84 -7.90 34.08
N ARG A 62 -7.27 -8.74 33.21
CA ARG A 62 -8.03 -9.70 32.39
C ARG A 62 -8.77 -10.71 33.24
N ALA A 63 -8.07 -11.36 34.16
CA ALA A 63 -8.66 -12.35 35.08
C ALA A 63 -9.79 -11.74 35.91
N LEU A 64 -9.58 -10.56 36.47
CA LEU A 64 -10.60 -9.85 37.26
C LEU A 64 -11.78 -9.38 36.39
N ALA A 65 -11.56 -9.01 35.14
CA ALA A 65 -12.63 -8.66 34.22
C ALA A 65 -13.55 -9.87 33.98
N VAL A 66 -12.99 -11.04 33.70
CA VAL A 66 -13.76 -12.28 33.50
C VAL A 66 -14.47 -12.70 34.79
N ALA A 67 -13.80 -12.62 35.94
CA ALA A 67 -14.37 -13.03 37.21
C ALA A 67 -15.50 -12.12 37.71
N LEU A 68 -15.40 -10.80 37.51
CA LEU A 68 -16.22 -9.82 38.21
C LEU A 68 -17.17 -9.02 37.32
N ALA A 69 -16.87 -8.85 36.03
CA ALA A 69 -17.64 -7.97 35.16
C ALA A 69 -18.84 -8.69 34.49
N LYS A 70 -19.77 -7.93 33.93
CA LYS A 70 -20.78 -8.46 33.00
C LYS A 70 -20.09 -8.91 31.73
N PRO A 71 -20.64 -9.87 30.96
CA PRO A 71 -19.98 -10.45 29.80
C PRO A 71 -19.57 -9.41 28.75
N GLU A 72 -20.44 -8.44 28.44
CA GLU A 72 -20.14 -7.41 27.44
C GLU A 72 -19.04 -6.44 27.92
N GLN A 73 -18.98 -6.18 29.23
CA GLN A 73 -17.93 -5.35 29.81
C GLN A 73 -16.60 -6.07 29.83
N ALA A 74 -16.61 -7.36 30.16
CA ALA A 74 -15.40 -8.19 30.13
C ALA A 74 -14.83 -8.27 28.70
N ALA A 75 -15.65 -8.57 27.70
CA ALA A 75 -15.25 -8.65 26.31
C ALA A 75 -14.63 -7.34 25.80
N ARG A 76 -15.28 -6.20 26.03
CA ARG A 76 -14.75 -4.87 25.66
C ARG A 76 -13.45 -4.54 26.36
N TRP A 77 -13.30 -4.97 27.59
CA TRP A 77 -12.11 -4.72 28.36
C TRP A 77 -10.94 -5.58 27.92
N LEU A 78 -11.18 -6.87 27.68
CA LEU A 78 -10.16 -7.76 27.12
C LEU A 78 -9.68 -7.27 25.75
N SER A 79 -10.57 -6.80 24.90
CA SER A 79 -10.22 -6.21 23.60
C SER A 79 -9.29 -5.00 23.73
N LYS A 80 -9.41 -4.18 24.76
CA LYS A 80 -8.50 -3.07 25.02
C LYS A 80 -7.13 -3.51 25.56
N LEU A 81 -7.07 -4.65 26.24
CA LEU A 81 -5.87 -5.23 26.83
C LEU A 81 -5.16 -6.19 25.88
N ALA A 82 -5.68 -6.39 24.66
CA ALA A 82 -5.20 -7.38 23.70
C ALA A 82 -3.80 -7.07 23.12
N SER A 83 -3.34 -5.81 23.20
CA SER A 83 -2.02 -5.40 22.70
C SER A 83 -0.84 -6.16 23.32
N ASP A 84 -1.05 -6.84 24.46
CA ASP A 84 0.02 -7.44 25.25
C ASP A 84 -0.22 -8.92 25.56
N TRP A 85 -0.94 -9.62 24.71
CA TRP A 85 -1.29 -11.05 24.95
C TRP A 85 -0.10 -12.01 24.71
N ARG A 86 1.12 -11.59 24.94
CA ARG A 86 2.30 -12.40 24.60
C ARG A 86 2.60 -13.55 25.54
N ALA A 87 1.98 -13.63 26.68
CA ALA A 87 2.48 -14.58 27.67
C ALA A 87 1.41 -15.24 28.54
N GLY A 88 1.45 -16.51 28.54
CA GLY A 88 1.59 -17.25 29.73
C GLY A 88 0.30 -17.85 30.27
N PRO A 89 0.32 -18.39 31.45
CA PRO A 89 -0.70 -19.27 32.05
C PRO A 89 -2.10 -18.64 32.19
N ALA A 90 -2.28 -17.43 31.65
CA ALA A 90 -3.52 -16.69 31.75
C ALA A 90 -4.69 -17.31 31.00
N ASP A 91 -4.46 -18.02 29.89
CA ASP A 91 -5.57 -18.56 29.08
C ASP A 91 -6.34 -19.66 29.81
N GLU A 92 -5.66 -20.60 30.46
CA GLU A 92 -6.29 -21.66 31.23
C GLU A 92 -7.07 -21.11 32.41
N LEU A 93 -6.51 -20.13 33.11
CA LEU A 93 -7.18 -19.44 34.19
C LEU A 93 -8.42 -18.69 33.71
N LEU A 94 -8.32 -17.99 32.58
CA LEU A 94 -9.46 -17.27 32.01
C LEU A 94 -10.59 -18.20 31.57
N VAL A 95 -10.25 -19.36 31.00
CA VAL A 95 -11.21 -20.42 30.66
C VAL A 95 -11.89 -20.97 31.93
N GLU A 96 -11.10 -21.25 32.97
CA GLU A 96 -11.67 -21.72 34.26
C GLU A 96 -12.63 -20.69 34.87
N LEU A 97 -12.19 -19.41 34.92
CA LEU A 97 -13.02 -18.32 35.44
C LEU A 97 -14.32 -18.13 34.63
N ALA A 98 -14.22 -18.14 33.29
CA ALA A 98 -15.38 -18.05 32.40
C ALA A 98 -16.33 -19.26 32.59
N SER A 99 -15.78 -20.46 32.68
CA SER A 99 -16.56 -21.68 32.90
C SER A 99 -17.42 -21.62 34.17
N ARG A 100 -16.89 -21.06 35.24
CA ARG A 100 -17.64 -20.87 36.50
C ARG A 100 -18.74 -19.83 36.42
N ARG A 101 -18.73 -18.97 35.40
CA ARG A 101 -19.82 -17.99 35.15
C ARG A 101 -21.04 -18.60 34.46
N GLY A 102 -20.92 -19.82 33.96
CA GLY A 102 -21.97 -20.56 33.30
C GLY A 102 -22.16 -20.20 31.81
N ARG A 103 -22.96 -21.02 31.14
CA ARG A 103 -23.17 -21.00 29.70
C ARG A 103 -23.63 -19.64 29.17
N ASP A 104 -24.69 -19.07 29.75
CA ASP A 104 -25.27 -17.81 29.27
C ASP A 104 -24.26 -16.66 29.28
N TRP A 105 -23.42 -16.64 30.32
CA TRP A 105 -22.36 -15.65 30.43
C TRP A 105 -21.30 -15.89 29.35
N CYS A 106 -20.87 -17.14 29.13
CA CYS A 106 -19.87 -17.48 28.14
C CYS A 106 -20.32 -17.15 26.71
N VAL A 107 -21.58 -17.50 26.37
CA VAL A 107 -22.16 -17.15 25.05
C VAL A 107 -22.18 -15.64 24.85
N ALA A 108 -22.75 -14.87 25.79
CA ALA A 108 -22.80 -13.40 25.64
C ALA A 108 -21.42 -12.75 25.62
N PHE A 109 -20.46 -13.33 26.35
CA PHE A 109 -19.06 -12.84 26.34
C PHE A 109 -18.40 -13.05 24.98
N LEU A 110 -18.47 -14.27 24.42
CA LEU A 110 -17.84 -14.60 23.14
C LEU A 110 -18.49 -13.89 21.96
N GLU A 111 -19.84 -13.78 21.95
CA GLU A 111 -20.56 -13.00 20.94
C GLU A 111 -20.15 -11.52 20.96
N THR A 112 -20.08 -10.93 22.16
CA THR A 112 -19.58 -9.55 22.27
C THR A 112 -18.12 -9.45 21.85
N ALA A 113 -17.26 -10.37 22.29
CA ALA A 113 -15.85 -10.38 21.92
C ALA A 113 -15.65 -10.45 20.42
N SER A 114 -16.41 -11.31 19.73
CA SER A 114 -16.34 -11.50 18.28
C SER A 114 -16.81 -10.28 17.45
N THR A 115 -17.54 -9.36 18.07
CA THR A 115 -18.00 -8.11 17.43
C THR A 115 -17.17 -6.89 17.78
N VAL A 116 -16.62 -6.82 19.00
CA VAL A 116 -15.93 -5.62 19.49
C VAL A 116 -14.41 -5.71 19.43
N ALA A 117 -13.86 -6.90 19.22
CA ALA A 117 -12.41 -7.06 19.14
C ALA A 117 -11.87 -6.30 17.92
N LYS A 118 -11.00 -5.35 18.23
CA LYS A 118 -10.24 -4.58 17.27
C LYS A 118 -8.78 -4.94 17.47
N GLY A 119 -8.14 -5.45 16.48
CA GLY A 119 -6.72 -5.76 16.54
C GLY A 119 -6.23 -6.27 15.20
N ASP A 120 -5.04 -5.82 14.80
CA ASP A 120 -4.30 -6.34 13.68
C ASP A 120 -3.21 -7.28 14.18
N GLY A 121 -3.08 -8.41 13.51
CA GLY A 121 -2.06 -9.39 13.81
C GLY A 121 -2.44 -10.29 14.99
N PHE A 122 -1.45 -10.96 15.55
CA PHE A 122 -1.61 -11.98 16.59
C PHE A 122 -2.32 -11.52 17.89
N LEU A 123 -2.60 -10.22 17.98
CA LEU A 123 -3.25 -9.62 19.13
C LEU A 123 -4.71 -10.04 19.30
N SER A 124 -5.37 -10.52 18.24
CA SER A 124 -6.77 -10.96 18.30
C SER A 124 -6.93 -12.47 18.57
N ALA A 125 -5.86 -13.27 18.52
CA ALA A 125 -5.88 -14.71 18.71
C ALA A 125 -6.50 -15.19 20.06
N TRP A 126 -6.59 -14.28 21.04
CA TRP A 126 -7.16 -14.57 22.35
C TRP A 126 -8.61 -15.04 22.32
N ILE A 127 -9.43 -14.58 21.35
CA ILE A 127 -10.83 -15.00 21.24
C ILE A 127 -10.89 -16.49 20.93
N ALA A 128 -10.13 -16.97 19.96
CA ALA A 128 -10.08 -18.37 19.60
C ALA A 128 -9.50 -19.23 20.71
N ARG A 129 -8.48 -18.73 21.44
CA ARG A 129 -7.90 -19.43 22.60
C ARG A 129 -8.91 -19.66 23.72
N LEU A 130 -9.79 -18.70 23.98
CA LEU A 130 -10.85 -18.84 24.99
C LEU A 130 -12.07 -19.59 24.43
N ALA A 131 -12.47 -19.35 23.20
CA ALA A 131 -13.67 -19.95 22.61
C ALA A 131 -13.54 -21.46 22.44
N ARG A 132 -12.42 -21.98 21.90
CA ARG A 132 -12.22 -23.40 21.64
C ARG A 132 -12.47 -24.29 22.87
N PRO A 133 -11.82 -24.10 24.02
CA PRO A 133 -12.06 -24.91 25.19
C PRO A 133 -13.45 -24.70 25.81
N LEU A 134 -14.05 -23.50 25.73
CA LEU A 134 -15.40 -23.26 26.23
C LEU A 134 -16.46 -23.95 25.35
N ILE A 135 -16.27 -24.00 24.04
CA ILE A 135 -17.15 -24.73 23.11
C ILE A 135 -16.96 -26.22 23.30
N ALA A 136 -15.75 -26.74 23.43
CA ALA A 136 -15.47 -28.14 23.71
C ALA A 136 -16.13 -28.63 25.02
N ALA A 137 -16.22 -27.76 26.04
CA ALA A 137 -16.88 -28.02 27.29
C ALA A 137 -18.43 -27.86 27.23
N GLY A 138 -19.01 -27.52 26.07
CA GLY A 138 -20.45 -27.28 25.92
C GLY A 138 -20.97 -26.00 26.59
N LEU A 139 -20.07 -25.08 26.95
CA LEU A 139 -20.39 -23.82 27.62
C LEU A 139 -20.61 -22.65 26.65
N ALA A 140 -20.32 -22.83 25.40
CA ALA A 140 -20.54 -21.81 24.35
C ALA A 140 -20.84 -22.50 23.01
N GLU A 141 -21.34 -21.70 22.08
CA GLU A 141 -21.47 -22.01 20.65
C GLU A 141 -20.46 -21.19 19.86
N LEU A 142 -20.27 -21.53 18.57
CA LEU A 142 -19.37 -20.78 17.72
C LEU A 142 -19.88 -19.33 17.59
N PRO A 143 -19.07 -18.32 17.90
CA PRO A 143 -19.49 -16.93 17.77
C PRO A 143 -19.74 -16.54 16.31
N THR A 144 -20.78 -15.76 16.07
CA THR A 144 -21.19 -15.34 14.72
C THR A 144 -20.44 -14.08 14.22
N GLY A 145 -19.79 -13.37 15.11
CA GLY A 145 -19.07 -12.12 14.77
C GLY A 145 -17.79 -12.34 13.96
N PRO A 146 -17.43 -11.39 13.08
CA PRO A 146 -16.34 -11.55 12.13
C PRO A 146 -14.94 -11.66 12.75
N ALA A 147 -14.76 -11.16 13.98
CA ALA A 147 -13.46 -11.22 14.64
C ALA A 147 -13.09 -12.63 15.12
N PHE A 148 -14.06 -13.55 15.27
CA PHE A 148 -13.74 -14.93 15.63
C PHE A 148 -12.93 -15.65 14.54
N ALA A 149 -13.41 -15.61 13.30
CA ALA A 149 -12.73 -16.24 12.16
C ALA A 149 -11.30 -15.71 11.99
N LYS A 150 -11.12 -14.39 12.13
CA LYS A 150 -9.82 -13.76 12.11
C LYS A 150 -8.93 -14.25 13.26
N SER A 151 -9.48 -14.27 14.49
CA SER A 151 -8.78 -14.74 15.68
C SER A 151 -8.34 -16.20 15.55
N TRP A 152 -9.18 -17.06 14.96
CA TRP A 152 -8.86 -18.44 14.68
C TRP A 152 -7.70 -18.59 13.69
N ALA A 153 -7.74 -17.85 12.59
CA ALA A 153 -6.65 -17.85 11.61
C ALA A 153 -5.33 -17.33 12.19
N GLU A 154 -5.38 -16.29 13.02
CA GLU A 154 -4.21 -15.73 13.69
C GLU A 154 -3.61 -16.70 14.71
N LEU A 155 -4.44 -17.45 15.42
CA LEU A 155 -3.98 -18.50 16.36
C LEU A 155 -3.09 -19.53 15.65
N HIS A 156 -3.54 -20.07 14.52
CA HIS A 156 -2.78 -21.05 13.75
C HIS A 156 -1.60 -20.42 13.00
N ALA A 157 -1.72 -19.16 12.59
CA ALA A 157 -0.63 -18.42 11.96
C ALA A 157 0.52 -18.09 12.93
N MET A 158 0.27 -18.03 14.24
CA MET A 158 1.32 -17.77 15.24
C MET A 158 2.38 -18.88 15.25
N ALA A 159 2.00 -20.13 15.31
CA ALA A 159 2.92 -21.26 15.31
C ALA A 159 3.71 -21.33 13.99
N ALA A 160 3.06 -21.12 12.86
CA ALA A 160 3.71 -20.99 11.57
C ALA A 160 4.71 -19.81 11.53
N SER A 161 4.38 -18.68 12.14
CA SER A 161 5.25 -17.52 12.24
C SER A 161 6.49 -17.79 13.11
N GLU A 162 6.32 -18.48 14.23
CA GLU A 162 7.44 -18.89 15.10
C GLU A 162 8.42 -19.81 14.35
N MET A 163 7.91 -20.77 13.60
CA MET A 163 8.70 -21.63 12.72
C MET A 163 9.45 -20.80 11.68
N LYS A 164 8.78 -19.87 11.01
CA LYS A 164 9.37 -18.99 10.01
C LYS A 164 10.51 -18.14 10.57
N TRP A 165 10.35 -17.62 11.79
CA TRP A 165 11.38 -16.84 12.48
C TRP A 165 12.55 -17.73 12.93
N ALA A 166 12.30 -18.96 13.36
CA ALA A 166 13.35 -19.91 13.72
C ALA A 166 14.19 -20.29 12.50
N LEU A 167 13.56 -20.61 11.36
CA LEU A 167 14.22 -20.87 10.08
C LEU A 167 15.07 -19.67 9.62
N TRP A 168 14.52 -18.47 9.67
CA TRP A 168 15.23 -17.25 9.29
C TRP A 168 16.44 -16.96 10.19
N ARG A 169 16.34 -17.22 11.50
CA ARG A 169 17.47 -17.12 12.42
C ARG A 169 18.57 -18.14 12.10
N GLN A 170 18.21 -19.37 11.78
CA GLN A 170 19.17 -20.40 11.35
C GLN A 170 19.94 -20.01 10.08
N GLU A 171 19.27 -19.43 9.10
CA GLU A 171 19.91 -18.97 7.86
C GLU A 171 20.89 -17.82 8.06
N ARG A 172 20.64 -16.93 9.03
CA ARG A 172 21.44 -15.71 9.25
C ARG A 172 22.54 -15.81 10.28
N HIS A 173 22.43 -16.72 11.23
CA HIS A 173 23.41 -16.89 12.29
C HIS A 173 24.16 -18.21 12.08
N ASN A 174 25.48 -18.12 11.77
CA ASN A 174 26.41 -19.25 11.76
C ASN A 174 26.65 -19.83 13.18
N GLY A 175 25.67 -19.71 14.06
CA GLY A 175 25.72 -20.22 15.44
C GLY A 175 25.14 -21.61 15.58
N THR A 176 25.16 -22.14 16.79
CA THR A 176 24.56 -23.44 17.14
C THR A 176 23.07 -23.41 16.74
N PRO A 177 22.59 -24.38 15.94
CA PRO A 177 21.21 -24.43 15.52
C PRO A 177 20.29 -24.51 16.73
N GLU A 178 19.42 -23.52 16.92
CA GLU A 178 18.32 -23.67 17.88
C GLU A 178 17.38 -24.76 17.37
N PRO A 179 16.81 -25.60 18.25
CA PRO A 179 15.83 -26.59 17.83
C PRO A 179 14.64 -25.89 17.22
N LEU A 180 14.24 -26.33 16.02
CA LEU A 180 13.02 -25.81 15.37
C LEU A 180 11.81 -26.20 16.21
N PRO A 181 10.76 -25.34 16.27
CA PRO A 181 9.48 -25.71 16.83
C PRO A 181 8.98 -27.02 16.19
N THR A 182 8.45 -27.92 17.01
CA THR A 182 7.88 -29.20 16.55
C THR A 182 6.40 -29.02 16.26
N GLY A 183 5.82 -29.88 15.39
CA GLY A 183 4.42 -29.87 15.04
C GLY A 183 4.14 -29.48 13.60
N SER A 184 2.88 -29.61 13.23
CA SER A 184 2.38 -29.26 11.89
C SER A 184 0.97 -28.67 11.98
N LEU A 185 0.57 -27.94 10.94
CA LEU A 185 -0.79 -27.36 10.89
C LEU A 185 -1.87 -28.46 10.91
N VAL A 186 -1.63 -29.60 10.29
CA VAL A 186 -2.58 -30.71 10.27
C VAL A 186 -2.81 -31.29 11.67
N GLU A 187 -1.76 -31.41 12.49
CA GLU A 187 -1.88 -31.88 13.88
C GLU A 187 -2.68 -30.89 14.74
N GLU A 188 -2.40 -29.59 14.60
CA GLU A 188 -3.16 -28.55 15.30
C GLU A 188 -4.63 -28.49 14.88
N LEU A 189 -4.90 -28.56 13.58
CA LEU A 189 -6.26 -28.55 13.06
C LEU A 189 -7.03 -29.82 13.45
N ARG A 190 -6.36 -30.97 13.43
CA ARG A 190 -6.97 -32.25 13.86
C ARG A 190 -7.41 -32.21 15.34
N ALA A 191 -6.63 -31.51 16.17
CA ALA A 191 -6.96 -31.33 17.59
C ALA A 191 -7.98 -30.20 17.83
N ASP A 192 -8.40 -29.47 16.80
CA ASP A 192 -9.31 -28.34 16.98
C ASP A 192 -10.79 -28.78 17.05
N PRO A 193 -11.45 -28.61 18.20
CA PRO A 193 -12.82 -29.06 18.40
C PRO A 193 -13.87 -28.30 17.56
N VAL A 194 -13.51 -27.19 16.95
CA VAL A 194 -14.41 -26.34 16.18
C VAL A 194 -14.03 -26.24 14.69
N LEU A 195 -13.13 -27.11 14.24
CA LEU A 195 -12.50 -27.03 12.92
C LEU A 195 -13.47 -26.86 11.74
N PRO A 196 -14.51 -27.69 11.54
CA PRO A 196 -15.36 -27.58 10.35
C PRO A 196 -16.06 -26.24 10.22
N GLU A 197 -16.61 -25.74 11.33
CA GLU A 197 -17.34 -24.50 11.40
C GLU A 197 -16.38 -23.29 11.35
N ALA A 198 -15.25 -23.37 12.03
CA ALA A 198 -14.24 -22.32 12.04
C ALA A 198 -13.58 -22.14 10.67
N LEU A 199 -13.31 -23.25 9.94
CA LEU A 199 -12.80 -23.18 8.57
C LEU A 199 -13.81 -22.56 7.61
N SER A 200 -15.10 -22.95 7.71
CA SER A 200 -16.16 -22.29 6.93
C SER A 200 -16.27 -20.81 7.24
N ALA A 201 -16.21 -20.42 8.52
CA ALA A 201 -16.21 -19.01 8.92
C ALA A 201 -14.95 -18.27 8.41
N ALA A 202 -13.80 -18.93 8.40
CA ALA A 202 -12.56 -18.37 7.85
C ALA A 202 -12.63 -18.15 6.34
N LEU A 203 -13.22 -19.08 5.60
CA LEU A 203 -13.50 -18.93 4.17
C LEU A 203 -14.54 -17.84 3.89
N ALA A 204 -15.55 -17.69 4.76
CA ALA A 204 -16.53 -16.62 4.67
C ALA A 204 -15.97 -15.24 5.03
N GLY A 205 -14.94 -15.15 5.87
CA GLY A 205 -14.34 -13.90 6.36
C GLY A 205 -13.42 -13.23 5.36
N PRO A 206 -13.63 -11.92 5.02
CA PRO A 206 -12.73 -11.20 4.14
C PRO A 206 -11.30 -11.16 4.69
N GLY A 207 -10.29 -11.48 3.86
CA GLY A 207 -8.87 -11.42 4.23
C GLY A 207 -8.37 -12.54 5.14
N VAL A 208 -9.24 -13.35 5.71
CA VAL A 208 -8.89 -14.31 6.77
C VAL A 208 -7.96 -15.42 6.29
N ILE A 209 -8.23 -16.04 5.16
CA ILE A 209 -7.34 -17.07 4.58
C ILE A 209 -5.97 -16.48 4.21
N GLY A 210 -5.93 -15.21 3.84
CA GLY A 210 -4.67 -14.50 3.57
C GLY A 210 -3.76 -14.35 4.79
N ILE A 211 -4.28 -14.44 6.01
CA ILE A 211 -3.48 -14.46 7.24
C ILE A 211 -2.65 -15.74 7.30
N LEU A 212 -3.28 -16.89 7.12
CA LEU A 212 -2.61 -18.20 7.10
C LEU A 212 -1.59 -18.28 5.97
N GLU A 213 -1.94 -17.83 4.76
CA GLU A 213 -1.03 -17.87 3.60
C GLU A 213 0.23 -17.00 3.79
N ARG A 214 0.12 -15.84 4.43
CA ARG A 214 1.28 -14.97 4.70
C ARG A 214 2.33 -15.58 5.61
N HIS A 215 1.91 -16.45 6.51
CA HIS A 215 2.78 -17.11 7.50
C HIS A 215 3.13 -18.55 7.12
N ALA A 216 2.58 -19.05 6.00
CA ALA A 216 2.80 -20.43 5.55
C ALA A 216 4.28 -20.73 5.35
N VAL A 217 4.70 -21.86 5.90
CA VAL A 217 6.01 -22.50 5.71
C VAL A 217 5.76 -24.00 5.52
N PRO A 218 6.72 -24.79 5.04
CA PRO A 218 6.55 -26.25 4.94
C PRO A 218 6.00 -26.84 6.24
N SER A 219 5.05 -27.75 6.13
CA SER A 219 4.25 -28.36 7.22
C SER A 219 3.21 -27.44 7.88
N TRP A 220 3.17 -26.14 7.53
CA TRP A 220 2.24 -25.15 8.02
C TRP A 220 1.43 -24.49 6.88
N GLU A 221 1.20 -25.22 5.80
CA GLU A 221 0.36 -24.77 4.68
C GLU A 221 -1.08 -25.29 4.84
N LEU A 222 -2.07 -24.39 4.66
CA LEU A 222 -3.48 -24.73 4.85
C LEU A 222 -3.96 -25.79 3.85
N GLY A 223 -3.61 -25.66 2.58
CA GLY A 223 -4.07 -26.56 1.52
C GLY A 223 -3.74 -28.04 1.80
N PRO A 224 -2.47 -28.41 1.97
CA PRO A 224 -2.08 -29.77 2.31
C PRO A 224 -2.71 -30.28 3.60
N ALA A 225 -2.77 -29.45 4.66
CA ALA A 225 -3.37 -29.83 5.93
C ALA A 225 -4.86 -30.17 5.80
N VAL A 226 -5.63 -29.35 5.08
CA VAL A 226 -7.06 -29.59 4.83
C VAL A 226 -7.26 -30.80 3.94
N ALA A 227 -6.42 -31.01 2.91
CA ALA A 227 -6.54 -32.18 2.05
C ALA A 227 -6.34 -33.50 2.83
N GLU A 228 -5.38 -33.54 3.75
CA GLU A 228 -5.15 -34.69 4.63
C GLU A 228 -6.36 -34.94 5.54
N LEU A 229 -6.91 -33.89 6.17
CA LEU A 229 -8.07 -34.01 7.04
C LEU A 229 -9.37 -34.41 6.29
N VAL A 230 -9.47 -34.03 5.01
CA VAL A 230 -10.55 -34.53 4.13
C VAL A 230 -10.34 -36.03 3.84
N ALA A 231 -9.12 -36.47 3.56
CA ALA A 231 -8.82 -37.89 3.31
C ALA A 231 -9.05 -38.75 4.55
N GLU A 232 -8.85 -38.21 5.74
CA GLU A 232 -9.15 -38.85 7.03
C GLU A 232 -10.65 -38.83 7.39
N GLY A 233 -11.49 -38.08 6.67
CA GLY A 233 -12.94 -37.97 6.95
C GLY A 233 -13.28 -36.95 8.04
N HIS A 234 -12.36 -36.14 8.50
CA HIS A 234 -12.60 -35.06 9.48
C HIS A 234 -13.32 -33.86 8.86
N LEU A 235 -13.20 -33.67 7.55
CA LEU A 235 -13.75 -32.56 6.80
C LEU A 235 -14.50 -33.03 5.55
N ASP A 236 -15.59 -32.35 5.22
CA ASP A 236 -16.35 -32.59 3.98
C ASP A 236 -15.77 -31.79 2.82
N ARG A 237 -15.19 -32.49 1.83
CA ARG A 237 -14.62 -31.89 0.60
C ARG A 237 -15.63 -31.02 -0.15
N SER A 238 -16.87 -31.47 -0.30
CA SER A 238 -17.89 -30.78 -1.09
C SER A 238 -18.27 -29.45 -0.45
N ARG A 239 -18.40 -29.42 0.88
CA ARG A 239 -18.65 -28.21 1.66
C ARG A 239 -17.50 -27.22 1.51
N ILE A 240 -16.24 -27.68 1.65
CA ILE A 240 -15.07 -26.79 1.53
C ILE A 240 -14.95 -26.20 0.14
N LEU A 241 -15.19 -26.99 -0.91
CA LEU A 241 -15.22 -26.50 -2.28
C LEU A 241 -16.29 -25.42 -2.47
N ALA A 242 -17.50 -25.64 -1.96
CA ALA A 242 -18.58 -24.66 -2.04
C ALA A 242 -18.20 -23.36 -1.34
N ASP A 243 -17.69 -23.43 -0.11
CA ASP A 243 -17.27 -22.28 0.68
C ASP A 243 -16.10 -21.53 -0.01
N ALA A 244 -15.14 -22.25 -0.61
CA ALA A 244 -14.02 -21.67 -1.33
C ALA A 244 -14.48 -20.92 -2.60
N PHE A 245 -15.44 -21.46 -3.36
CA PHE A 245 -16.01 -20.77 -4.52
C PHE A 245 -16.75 -19.49 -4.11
N VAL A 246 -17.55 -19.54 -3.05
CA VAL A 246 -18.21 -18.34 -2.48
C VAL A 246 -17.16 -17.32 -2.04
N ALA A 247 -16.09 -17.76 -1.41
CA ALA A 247 -14.98 -16.88 -1.00
C ALA A 247 -14.34 -16.15 -2.19
N LEU A 248 -14.12 -16.83 -3.30
CA LEU A 248 -13.52 -16.23 -4.51
C LEU A 248 -14.41 -15.17 -5.16
N THR A 249 -15.74 -15.25 -5.03
CA THR A 249 -16.65 -14.21 -5.60
C THR A 249 -16.46 -12.84 -4.99
N ARG A 250 -15.89 -12.74 -3.79
CA ARG A 250 -15.65 -11.46 -3.11
C ARG A 250 -14.47 -10.67 -3.68
N GLN A 251 -13.65 -11.27 -4.56
CA GLN A 251 -12.46 -10.65 -5.13
C GLN A 251 -11.53 -10.06 -4.05
N ASP A 252 -11.32 -10.83 -3.00
CA ASP A 252 -10.52 -10.47 -1.84
C ASP A 252 -9.03 -10.24 -2.19
N THR A 253 -8.21 -9.94 -1.20
CA THR A 253 -6.78 -9.63 -1.41
C THR A 253 -6.04 -10.75 -2.19
N PRO A 254 -4.99 -10.41 -2.96
CA PRO A 254 -4.19 -11.41 -3.67
C PRO A 254 -3.67 -12.55 -2.77
N SER A 255 -3.31 -12.24 -1.53
CA SER A 255 -2.87 -13.25 -0.55
C SER A 255 -3.98 -14.24 -0.21
N THR A 256 -5.21 -13.75 0.00
CA THR A 256 -6.38 -14.60 0.25
C THR A 256 -6.69 -15.49 -0.95
N GLN A 257 -6.74 -14.90 -2.13
CA GLN A 257 -7.00 -15.64 -3.38
C GLN A 257 -5.93 -16.72 -3.64
N LYS A 258 -4.65 -16.41 -3.35
CA LYS A 258 -3.55 -17.38 -3.46
C LYS A 258 -3.71 -18.53 -2.46
N GLY A 259 -4.09 -18.23 -1.22
CA GLY A 259 -4.37 -19.26 -0.21
C GLY A 259 -5.52 -20.17 -0.62
N ILE A 260 -6.61 -19.60 -1.15
CA ILE A 260 -7.74 -20.38 -1.67
C ILE A 260 -7.34 -21.21 -2.90
N ALA A 261 -6.53 -20.65 -3.81
CA ALA A 261 -6.01 -21.40 -4.97
C ALA A 261 -5.19 -22.62 -4.54
N LYS A 262 -4.30 -22.47 -3.55
CA LYS A 262 -3.54 -23.59 -2.99
C LYS A 262 -4.46 -24.64 -2.34
N LEU A 263 -5.51 -24.21 -1.64
CA LEU A 263 -6.50 -25.10 -1.07
C LEU A 263 -7.22 -25.90 -2.14
N LEU A 264 -7.71 -25.25 -3.19
CA LEU A 264 -8.37 -25.92 -4.32
C LEU A 264 -7.44 -26.90 -5.04
N ALA A 265 -6.18 -26.51 -5.23
CA ALA A 265 -5.16 -27.39 -5.83
C ALA A 265 -4.89 -28.64 -4.96
N ALA A 266 -4.76 -28.45 -3.65
CA ALA A 266 -4.53 -29.55 -2.70
C ALA A 266 -5.72 -30.52 -2.62
N LEU A 267 -6.94 -30.01 -2.82
CA LEU A 267 -8.17 -30.82 -2.90
C LEU A 267 -8.36 -31.51 -4.25
N ASP A 268 -7.37 -31.43 -5.15
CA ASP A 268 -7.39 -32.04 -6.48
C ASP A 268 -8.66 -31.70 -7.28
N LEU A 269 -8.87 -30.37 -7.47
CA LEU A 269 -10.03 -29.86 -8.21
C LEU A 269 -10.06 -30.38 -9.63
N LYS A 270 -11.19 -30.97 -10.04
CA LYS A 270 -11.41 -31.61 -11.33
C LYS A 270 -12.55 -30.97 -12.13
N GLY A 271 -12.62 -31.28 -13.42
CA GLY A 271 -13.71 -30.82 -14.27
C GLY A 271 -15.12 -31.08 -13.71
N PRO A 272 -15.47 -32.28 -13.23
CA PRO A 272 -16.79 -32.55 -12.67
C PRO A 272 -17.19 -31.65 -11.49
N ASP A 273 -16.20 -31.16 -10.69
CA ASP A 273 -16.48 -30.21 -9.61
C ASP A 273 -17.00 -28.86 -10.14
N LEU A 274 -16.74 -28.55 -11.41
CA LEU A 274 -17.08 -27.29 -12.07
C LEU A 274 -18.35 -27.36 -12.94
N ALA A 275 -18.86 -28.54 -13.29
CA ALA A 275 -19.91 -28.75 -14.28
C ALA A 275 -21.14 -27.85 -14.06
N GLU A 276 -21.62 -27.77 -12.82
CA GLU A 276 -22.77 -26.94 -12.46
C GLU A 276 -22.41 -25.47 -12.16
N ARG A 277 -21.12 -25.12 -12.19
CA ARG A 277 -20.60 -23.81 -11.77
C ARG A 277 -19.92 -23.02 -12.92
N MET A 278 -19.99 -23.52 -14.17
CA MET A 278 -19.26 -22.90 -15.29
C MET A 278 -19.52 -21.40 -15.45
N PRO A 279 -20.74 -20.86 -15.33
CA PRO A 279 -20.94 -19.40 -15.41
C PRO A 279 -20.21 -18.64 -14.32
N LEU A 280 -20.16 -19.17 -13.10
CA LEU A 280 -19.39 -18.59 -11.99
C LEU A 280 -17.89 -18.66 -12.26
N VAL A 281 -17.42 -19.81 -12.74
CA VAL A 281 -16.00 -20.04 -13.06
C VAL A 281 -15.52 -19.11 -14.17
N GLN A 282 -16.29 -18.86 -15.20
CA GLN A 282 -15.98 -17.88 -16.25
C GLN A 282 -15.79 -16.47 -15.68
N GLY A 283 -16.69 -16.04 -14.78
CA GLY A 283 -16.54 -14.76 -14.06
C GLY A 283 -15.26 -14.71 -13.21
N LEU A 284 -14.95 -15.79 -12.51
CA LEU A 284 -13.73 -15.89 -11.68
C LEU A 284 -12.46 -15.90 -12.54
N LEU A 285 -12.47 -16.59 -13.68
CA LEU A 285 -11.35 -16.59 -14.62
C LEU A 285 -11.04 -15.19 -15.17
N ALA A 286 -12.07 -14.34 -15.33
CA ALA A 286 -11.90 -12.95 -15.80
C ALA A 286 -11.28 -12.04 -14.74
N THR A 287 -11.66 -12.20 -13.46
CA THR A 287 -11.43 -11.18 -12.43
C THR A 287 -10.47 -11.61 -11.31
N SER A 288 -10.23 -12.91 -11.13
CA SER A 288 -9.40 -13.41 -10.03
C SER A 288 -7.90 -13.28 -10.30
N HIS A 289 -7.13 -13.35 -9.23
CA HIS A 289 -5.66 -13.39 -9.28
C HIS A 289 -5.15 -14.58 -10.12
N GLY A 290 -4.04 -14.41 -10.81
CA GLY A 290 -3.47 -15.42 -11.73
C GLY A 290 -3.25 -16.81 -11.12
N SER A 291 -3.02 -16.91 -9.81
CA SER A 291 -2.91 -18.21 -9.10
C SER A 291 -4.23 -18.97 -9.10
N VAL A 292 -5.37 -18.28 -8.94
CA VAL A 292 -6.71 -18.88 -8.99
C VAL A 292 -6.99 -19.38 -10.42
N THR A 293 -6.70 -18.52 -11.40
CA THR A 293 -6.85 -18.89 -12.82
C THR A 293 -6.00 -20.11 -13.18
N ALA A 294 -4.79 -20.22 -12.66
CA ALA A 294 -3.90 -21.36 -12.90
C ALA A 294 -4.48 -22.68 -12.40
N VAL A 295 -5.26 -22.66 -11.34
CA VAL A 295 -5.91 -23.86 -10.77
C VAL A 295 -7.25 -24.14 -11.44
N LEU A 296 -8.06 -23.10 -11.69
CA LEU A 296 -9.40 -23.29 -12.29
C LEU A 296 -9.34 -23.64 -13.78
N LEU A 297 -8.39 -23.05 -14.52
CA LEU A 297 -8.39 -23.16 -15.99
C LEU A 297 -8.26 -24.60 -16.51
N PRO A 298 -7.37 -25.47 -16.01
CA PRO A 298 -7.29 -26.85 -16.47
C PRO A 298 -8.61 -27.60 -16.31
N ALA A 299 -9.24 -27.49 -15.15
CA ALA A 299 -10.53 -28.12 -14.86
C ALA A 299 -11.67 -27.50 -15.68
N ALA A 300 -11.65 -26.18 -15.91
CA ALA A 300 -12.60 -25.48 -16.76
C ALA A 300 -12.49 -25.93 -18.22
N VAL A 301 -11.26 -26.05 -18.74
CA VAL A 301 -10.99 -26.58 -20.08
C VAL A 301 -11.49 -28.04 -20.19
N GLU A 302 -11.32 -28.85 -19.15
CA GLU A 302 -11.80 -30.23 -19.11
C GLU A 302 -13.35 -30.33 -19.15
N THR A 303 -14.07 -29.35 -18.64
CA THR A 303 -15.52 -29.34 -18.49
C THR A 303 -16.23 -28.53 -19.57
N ALA A 304 -15.56 -27.57 -20.19
CA ALA A 304 -16.15 -26.64 -21.16
C ALA A 304 -16.85 -27.36 -22.31
N HIS A 305 -18.08 -26.92 -22.61
CA HIS A 305 -18.80 -27.26 -23.85
C HIS A 305 -18.41 -26.33 -24.99
N ALA A 306 -18.84 -26.64 -26.21
CA ALA A 306 -18.55 -25.82 -27.40
C ALA A 306 -19.00 -24.36 -27.24
N ASP A 307 -20.16 -24.15 -26.61
CA ASP A 307 -20.74 -22.81 -26.38
C ASP A 307 -19.94 -21.97 -25.35
N ASP A 308 -19.22 -22.63 -24.47
CA ASP A 308 -18.39 -21.93 -23.46
C ASP A 308 -17.05 -21.45 -24.02
N LEU A 309 -16.55 -22.12 -25.07
CA LEU A 309 -15.18 -21.97 -25.57
C LEU A 309 -14.84 -20.57 -26.07
N PRO A 310 -15.70 -19.86 -26.83
CA PRO A 310 -15.44 -18.50 -27.26
C PRO A 310 -15.24 -17.52 -26.12
N ASN A 311 -16.11 -17.60 -25.10
CA ASN A 311 -16.03 -16.74 -23.92
C ASN A 311 -14.80 -17.07 -23.07
N LEU A 312 -14.47 -18.35 -22.91
CA LEU A 312 -13.26 -18.80 -22.23
C LEU A 312 -12.00 -18.28 -22.95
N ALA A 313 -11.98 -18.36 -24.28
CA ALA A 313 -10.88 -17.85 -25.10
C ALA A 313 -10.74 -16.33 -24.96
N ALA A 314 -11.83 -15.57 -25.13
CA ALA A 314 -11.82 -14.12 -24.96
C ALA A 314 -11.29 -13.72 -23.59
N THR A 315 -11.73 -14.41 -22.54
CA THR A 315 -11.31 -14.17 -21.17
C THR A 315 -9.82 -14.46 -20.96
N ILE A 316 -9.33 -15.63 -21.35
CA ILE A 316 -7.96 -16.07 -21.05
C ILE A 316 -6.93 -15.37 -21.94
N PHE A 317 -7.22 -15.12 -23.20
CA PHE A 317 -6.29 -14.45 -24.10
C PHE A 317 -6.20 -12.95 -23.84
N ALA A 318 -7.19 -12.33 -23.18
CA ALA A 318 -7.10 -10.96 -22.69
C ALA A 318 -6.21 -10.83 -21.43
N ARG A 319 -5.97 -11.90 -20.67
CA ARG A 319 -5.17 -11.85 -19.44
C ARG A 319 -3.68 -11.63 -19.73
N PRO A 320 -2.92 -11.06 -18.74
CA PRO A 320 -1.48 -10.85 -18.91
C PRO A 320 -0.66 -12.16 -18.83
N GLU A 321 -1.15 -13.18 -18.11
CA GLU A 321 -0.34 -14.35 -17.74
C GLU A 321 -0.14 -15.33 -18.89
N LYS A 322 1.09 -15.41 -19.37
CA LYS A 322 1.50 -16.27 -20.50
C LYS A 322 1.24 -17.78 -20.26
N ALA A 323 1.38 -18.22 -19.01
CA ALA A 323 1.20 -19.63 -18.66
C ALA A 323 -0.24 -20.12 -18.93
N GLN A 324 -1.25 -19.33 -18.55
CA GLN A 324 -2.66 -19.64 -18.74
C GLN A 324 -3.03 -19.63 -20.23
N LYS A 325 -2.56 -18.63 -20.98
CA LYS A 325 -2.69 -18.62 -22.45
C LYS A 325 -2.13 -19.89 -23.09
N THR A 326 -0.95 -20.35 -22.60
CA THR A 326 -0.31 -21.58 -23.09
C THR A 326 -1.18 -22.81 -22.83
N VAL A 327 -1.81 -22.91 -21.66
CA VAL A 327 -2.70 -24.03 -21.33
C VAL A 327 -3.88 -24.10 -22.31
N LEU A 328 -4.56 -22.97 -22.50
CA LEU A 328 -5.72 -22.93 -23.40
C LEU A 328 -5.31 -23.14 -24.88
N LEU A 329 -4.26 -22.47 -25.35
CA LEU A 329 -3.78 -22.65 -26.73
C LEU A 329 -3.36 -24.09 -27.01
N LYS A 330 -2.70 -24.75 -26.02
CA LYS A 330 -2.35 -26.19 -26.15
C LYS A 330 -3.60 -27.06 -26.28
N ALA A 331 -4.67 -26.77 -25.54
CA ALA A 331 -5.93 -27.49 -25.63
C ALA A 331 -6.59 -27.27 -27.01
N LEU A 332 -6.63 -26.01 -27.49
CA LEU A 332 -7.21 -25.65 -28.82
C LEU A 332 -6.44 -26.23 -30.00
N THR A 333 -5.12 -26.40 -29.89
CA THR A 333 -4.28 -26.96 -30.93
C THR A 333 -4.04 -28.46 -30.76
N GLY A 334 -4.70 -29.08 -29.78
CA GLY A 334 -4.60 -30.51 -29.52
C GLY A 334 -5.33 -31.35 -30.58
N PRO A 335 -4.94 -32.63 -30.78
CA PRO A 335 -5.47 -33.48 -31.85
C PRO A 335 -6.99 -33.75 -31.75
N HIS A 336 -7.58 -33.63 -30.56
CA HIS A 336 -8.98 -33.89 -30.30
C HIS A 336 -9.84 -32.63 -30.08
N ALA A 337 -9.29 -31.44 -30.37
CA ALA A 337 -10.00 -30.18 -30.10
C ALA A 337 -11.29 -30.07 -30.92
N VAL A 338 -11.20 -30.38 -32.21
CA VAL A 338 -12.35 -30.31 -33.13
C VAL A 338 -13.39 -31.40 -32.82
N ASP A 339 -12.95 -32.61 -32.51
CA ASP A 339 -13.87 -33.71 -32.11
C ASP A 339 -14.64 -33.34 -30.84
N ARG A 340 -14.03 -32.61 -29.95
CA ARG A 340 -14.60 -32.26 -28.64
C ARG A 340 -15.51 -31.05 -28.69
N TRP A 341 -15.12 -29.99 -29.39
CA TRP A 341 -15.81 -28.69 -29.35
C TRP A 341 -16.41 -28.24 -30.66
N GLY A 342 -16.14 -28.98 -31.73
CA GLY A 342 -16.57 -28.61 -33.08
C GLY A 342 -15.63 -27.60 -33.75
N SER A 343 -15.62 -27.61 -35.08
CA SER A 343 -14.74 -26.74 -35.89
C SER A 343 -15.00 -25.27 -35.66
N ASP A 344 -16.28 -24.86 -35.54
CA ASP A 344 -16.67 -23.45 -35.43
C ASP A 344 -16.23 -22.83 -34.12
N ALA A 345 -16.46 -23.50 -32.97
CA ALA A 345 -16.05 -23.00 -31.67
C ALA A 345 -14.53 -22.90 -31.57
N VAL A 346 -13.79 -23.90 -32.03
CA VAL A 346 -12.32 -23.90 -32.08
C VAL A 346 -11.80 -22.78 -32.99
N THR A 347 -12.42 -22.56 -34.15
CA THR A 347 -12.03 -21.47 -35.05
C THR A 347 -12.21 -20.10 -34.39
N ILE A 348 -13.36 -19.85 -33.76
CA ILE A 348 -13.61 -18.58 -33.03
C ILE A 348 -12.54 -18.37 -31.93
N ALA A 349 -12.29 -19.38 -31.11
CA ALA A 349 -11.30 -19.30 -30.04
C ALA A 349 -9.87 -19.09 -30.57
N LEU A 350 -9.49 -19.72 -31.69
CA LEU A 350 -8.18 -19.53 -32.33
C LEU A 350 -8.04 -18.15 -32.98
N LYS A 351 -9.11 -17.57 -33.51
CA LYS A 351 -9.09 -16.16 -34.00
C LYS A 351 -8.75 -15.21 -32.86
N VAL A 352 -9.40 -15.35 -31.70
CA VAL A 352 -9.07 -14.56 -30.53
C VAL A 352 -7.61 -14.76 -30.10
N ALA A 353 -7.08 -15.99 -30.19
CA ALA A 353 -5.68 -16.28 -29.88
C ALA A 353 -4.70 -15.65 -30.89
N ALA A 354 -5.11 -15.51 -32.16
CA ALA A 354 -4.29 -14.89 -33.21
C ALA A 354 -4.15 -13.37 -33.04
N ASP A 355 -5.13 -12.73 -32.37
CA ASP A 355 -5.14 -11.29 -32.12
C ASP A 355 -4.32 -10.90 -30.87
N VAL A 356 -3.70 -11.86 -30.17
CA VAL A 356 -2.88 -11.58 -29.00
C VAL A 356 -1.57 -10.88 -29.39
N PRO A 357 -1.13 -9.83 -28.69
CA PRO A 357 0.10 -9.08 -29.05
C PRO A 357 1.39 -9.92 -29.03
N ASP A 358 1.42 -11.06 -28.35
CA ASP A 358 2.57 -11.99 -28.36
C ASP A 358 2.64 -12.75 -29.69
N GLN A 359 3.58 -12.34 -30.54
CA GLN A 359 3.75 -12.90 -31.90
C GLN A 359 3.88 -14.43 -31.91
N ALA A 360 4.57 -15.01 -30.93
CA ALA A 360 4.73 -16.46 -30.87
C ALA A 360 3.41 -17.21 -30.60
N PHE A 361 2.48 -16.58 -29.88
CA PHE A 361 1.12 -17.10 -29.72
C PHE A 361 0.30 -16.92 -31.00
N ALA A 362 0.32 -15.70 -31.54
CA ALA A 362 -0.38 -15.38 -32.78
C ALA A 362 0.03 -16.30 -33.91
N ASP A 363 1.32 -16.54 -34.13
CA ASP A 363 1.84 -17.44 -35.17
C ASP A 363 1.34 -18.89 -35.00
N ARG A 364 1.30 -19.37 -33.74
CA ARG A 364 0.80 -20.75 -33.46
C ARG A 364 -0.70 -20.87 -33.70
N ALA A 365 -1.47 -19.83 -33.27
CA ALA A 365 -2.92 -19.80 -33.51
C ALA A 365 -3.22 -19.71 -35.03
N THR A 366 -2.52 -18.84 -35.74
CA THR A 366 -2.61 -18.69 -37.20
C THR A 366 -2.29 -19.99 -37.95
N LYS A 367 -1.20 -20.67 -37.53
CA LYS A 367 -0.86 -21.98 -38.11
C LYS A 367 -1.98 -23.03 -37.89
N ALA A 368 -2.60 -23.02 -36.72
CA ALA A 368 -3.73 -23.89 -36.44
C ALA A 368 -4.98 -23.53 -37.26
N LEU A 369 -5.29 -22.24 -37.43
CA LEU A 369 -6.38 -21.76 -38.28
C LEU A 369 -6.16 -22.17 -39.73
N THR A 370 -4.95 -22.04 -40.29
CA THR A 370 -4.59 -22.50 -41.61
C THR A 370 -4.80 -24.01 -41.77
N ALA A 371 -4.44 -24.79 -40.75
CA ALA A 371 -4.66 -26.24 -40.76
C ALA A 371 -6.16 -26.63 -40.73
N LEU A 372 -7.02 -25.76 -40.22
CA LEU A 372 -8.48 -25.88 -40.26
C LEU A 372 -9.09 -25.36 -41.58
N GLY A 373 -8.29 -24.86 -42.53
CA GLY A 373 -8.75 -24.33 -43.81
C GLY A 373 -9.38 -22.94 -43.75
N VAL A 374 -9.13 -22.18 -42.66
CA VAL A 374 -9.61 -20.80 -42.49
C VAL A 374 -8.64 -19.85 -43.22
N ALA A 375 -9.15 -19.14 -44.24
CA ALA A 375 -8.38 -18.10 -44.92
C ALA A 375 -8.15 -16.93 -43.99
N GLN A 376 -6.91 -16.40 -43.93
CA GLN A 376 -6.61 -15.16 -43.21
C GLN A 376 -7.19 -13.95 -43.94
N GLU A 377 -8.05 -13.20 -43.28
CA GLU A 377 -8.26 -11.81 -43.61
C GLU A 377 -7.06 -11.03 -43.05
N THR A 378 -6.16 -10.58 -43.90
CA THR A 378 -5.12 -9.64 -43.55
C THR A 378 -5.77 -8.28 -43.34
N ASP A 379 -6.10 -7.92 -42.12
CA ASP A 379 -6.34 -6.51 -41.80
C ASP A 379 -5.06 -5.73 -42.15
N ALA A 380 -5.19 -4.74 -43.01
CA ALA A 380 -4.10 -3.87 -43.40
C ALA A 380 -3.67 -3.11 -42.14
N GLU A 381 -2.46 -3.41 -41.64
CA GLU A 381 -1.83 -2.63 -40.54
C GLU A 381 -1.93 -1.14 -40.89
N ALA A 382 -2.43 -0.35 -39.91
CA ALA A 382 -2.41 1.10 -40.03
C ALA A 382 -0.98 1.55 -40.38
N PRO A 383 -0.78 2.50 -41.29
CA PRO A 383 0.56 2.88 -41.74
C PRO A 383 1.38 3.39 -40.53
N LEU A 384 2.49 2.72 -40.21
CA LEU A 384 3.41 3.06 -39.13
C LEU A 384 4.01 4.47 -39.28
N SER A 385 3.91 5.08 -40.51
CA SER A 385 4.40 6.43 -40.83
C SER A 385 3.88 7.53 -39.88
N ASP A 386 2.68 7.35 -39.31
CA ASP A 386 2.04 8.38 -38.50
C ASP A 386 2.52 8.38 -37.04
N LEU A 387 3.22 7.34 -36.60
CA LEU A 387 3.69 7.22 -35.22
C LEU A 387 4.79 8.23 -34.85
N TRP A 388 5.61 8.68 -35.83
CA TRP A 388 6.67 9.65 -35.54
C TRP A 388 6.12 11.01 -35.19
N ALA A 389 5.03 11.43 -35.78
CA ALA A 389 4.37 12.71 -35.55
C ALA A 389 3.06 12.58 -34.75
N ALA A 390 2.83 11.42 -34.14
CA ALA A 390 1.62 11.19 -33.37
C ALA A 390 1.49 12.18 -32.20
N PRO A 391 0.31 12.77 -31.97
CA PRO A 391 0.11 13.71 -30.89
C PRO A 391 0.21 12.98 -29.54
N LEU A 392 0.99 13.58 -28.65
CA LEU A 392 1.07 13.10 -27.27
C LEU A 392 -0.17 13.52 -26.47
N PRO A 393 -0.65 12.66 -25.56
CA PRO A 393 -1.75 13.04 -24.70
C PRO A 393 -1.34 14.18 -23.75
N VAL A 394 -2.09 15.29 -23.79
CA VAL A 394 -1.90 16.41 -22.86
C VAL A 394 -3.02 16.33 -21.83
N ASN A 395 -2.69 15.91 -20.63
CA ASN A 395 -3.61 15.95 -19.50
C ASN A 395 -3.39 17.27 -18.75
N ASP A 396 -4.40 18.14 -18.74
CA ASP A 396 -4.37 19.38 -17.99
C ASP A 396 -4.43 19.12 -16.48
N THR A 397 -3.73 19.97 -15.71
CA THR A 397 -3.90 20.03 -14.27
C THR A 397 -5.27 20.63 -13.97
N GLY A 398 -6.20 19.76 -13.53
CA GLY A 398 -7.51 20.22 -13.09
C GLY A 398 -7.45 20.92 -11.72
N PRO A 399 -8.54 21.55 -11.30
CA PRO A 399 -8.65 22.13 -9.96
C PRO A 399 -8.56 21.02 -8.90
N ALA A 400 -8.13 21.38 -7.69
CA ALA A 400 -8.23 20.51 -6.53
C ALA A 400 -9.69 20.13 -6.27
N ALA A 401 -9.91 18.92 -5.78
CA ALA A 401 -11.25 18.47 -5.46
C ALA A 401 -11.88 19.38 -4.40
N LYS A 402 -13.12 19.84 -4.66
CA LYS A 402 -13.87 20.58 -3.67
C LYS A 402 -14.52 19.60 -2.69
N ILE A 403 -14.37 19.86 -1.39
CA ILE A 403 -15.02 19.10 -0.33
C ILE A 403 -15.95 20.04 0.42
N GLU A 404 -17.22 19.67 0.50
CA GLU A 404 -18.18 20.40 1.32
C GLU A 404 -17.82 20.22 2.81
N ALA A 405 -17.96 21.33 3.56
CA ALA A 405 -17.55 21.39 4.96
C ALA A 405 -18.71 20.97 5.88
N ASP A 406 -19.17 19.74 5.73
CA ASP A 406 -20.23 19.08 6.49
C ASP A 406 -19.98 17.57 6.59
N GLU A 407 -20.84 16.88 7.34
CA GLU A 407 -20.69 15.44 7.57
C GLU A 407 -20.78 14.62 6.25
N PRO A 408 -21.78 14.79 5.36
CA PRO A 408 -21.85 14.04 4.11
C PRO A 408 -20.65 14.28 3.20
N GLY A 409 -20.20 15.53 3.06
CA GLY A 409 -19.06 15.92 2.24
C GLY A 409 -17.75 15.28 2.73
N LEU A 410 -17.51 15.32 4.04
CA LEU A 410 -16.32 14.69 4.65
C LEU A 410 -16.38 13.17 4.59
N ALA A 411 -17.55 12.54 4.77
CA ALA A 411 -17.69 11.09 4.67
C ALA A 411 -17.41 10.59 3.24
N ALA A 412 -17.93 11.29 2.23
CA ALA A 412 -17.65 11.00 0.82
C ALA A 412 -16.16 11.19 0.48
N ALA A 413 -15.55 12.27 0.98
CA ALA A 413 -14.12 12.55 0.79
C ALA A 413 -13.24 11.51 1.48
N LEU A 414 -13.57 11.10 2.70
CA LEU A 414 -12.85 10.06 3.43
C LEU A 414 -12.84 8.74 2.64
N SER A 415 -13.99 8.32 2.14
CA SER A 415 -14.11 7.11 1.31
C SER A 415 -13.29 7.18 0.02
N ARG A 416 -13.12 8.36 -0.57
CA ARG A 416 -12.26 8.57 -1.74
C ARG A 416 -10.78 8.52 -1.36
N ILE A 417 -10.37 9.26 -0.33
CA ILE A 417 -8.97 9.37 0.11
C ILE A 417 -8.39 8.01 0.50
N ILE A 418 -9.17 7.16 1.16
CA ILE A 418 -8.72 5.81 1.54
C ILE A 418 -8.43 4.95 0.30
N ARG A 419 -9.16 5.15 -0.80
CA ARG A 419 -9.02 4.35 -2.02
C ARG A 419 -7.99 4.90 -3.00
N SER A 420 -7.91 6.21 -3.12
CA SER A 420 -7.03 6.89 -4.08
C SER A 420 -6.79 8.33 -3.61
N THR A 421 -5.54 8.66 -3.28
CA THR A 421 -5.15 9.97 -2.75
C THR A 421 -4.42 10.75 -3.82
N THR A 422 -4.84 12.00 -4.09
CA THR A 422 -4.06 12.98 -4.83
C THR A 422 -3.22 13.85 -3.88
N ALA A 423 -2.26 14.60 -4.41
CA ALA A 423 -1.44 15.52 -3.61
C ALA A 423 -2.25 16.58 -2.85
N ALA A 424 -3.40 16.97 -3.40
CA ALA A 424 -4.29 17.97 -2.81
C ALA A 424 -5.26 17.39 -1.78
N ASP A 425 -5.67 16.13 -1.91
CA ASP A 425 -6.81 15.57 -1.18
C ASP A 425 -6.68 15.69 0.34
N GLY A 426 -5.52 15.37 0.89
CA GLY A 426 -5.29 15.47 2.34
C GLY A 426 -5.42 16.89 2.88
N ALA A 427 -4.89 17.87 2.16
CA ALA A 427 -4.93 19.27 2.56
C ALA A 427 -6.34 19.88 2.40
N VAL A 428 -7.05 19.51 1.32
CA VAL A 428 -8.44 19.94 1.11
C VAL A 428 -9.38 19.32 2.16
N PHE A 429 -9.11 18.09 2.56
CA PHE A 429 -9.83 17.42 3.64
C PHE A 429 -9.61 18.11 5.01
N TRP A 430 -8.38 18.49 5.32
CA TRP A 430 -8.05 19.29 6.50
C TRP A 430 -8.81 20.62 6.49
N ASP A 431 -8.81 21.33 5.37
CA ASP A 431 -9.51 22.61 5.23
C ASP A 431 -11.03 22.47 5.43
N ALA A 432 -11.64 21.43 4.89
CA ALA A 432 -13.04 21.14 5.09
C ALA A 432 -13.37 20.89 6.58
N ILE A 433 -12.52 20.14 7.30
CA ILE A 433 -12.61 19.96 8.76
C ILE A 433 -12.53 21.31 9.48
N VAL A 434 -11.56 22.16 9.14
CA VAL A 434 -11.38 23.47 9.74
C VAL A 434 -12.64 24.35 9.49
N ARG A 435 -13.11 24.46 8.25
CA ARG A 435 -14.31 25.22 7.89
C ARG A 435 -15.57 24.71 8.59
N TRP A 436 -15.73 23.41 8.74
CA TRP A 436 -16.85 22.86 9.51
C TRP A 436 -16.72 23.19 11.00
N SER A 437 -15.51 23.10 11.55
CA SER A 437 -15.25 23.37 12.98
C SER A 437 -15.59 24.80 13.40
N THR A 438 -15.58 25.79 12.50
CA THR A 438 -16.00 27.16 12.79
C THR A 438 -17.50 27.29 13.08
N ARG A 439 -18.29 26.35 12.52
CA ARG A 439 -19.75 26.33 12.74
C ARG A 439 -20.13 25.40 13.88
N SER A 440 -19.53 24.25 13.97
CA SER A 440 -19.91 23.18 14.90
C SER A 440 -18.69 22.37 15.37
N PRO A 441 -17.82 22.89 16.24
CA PRO A 441 -16.60 22.19 16.64
C PRO A 441 -16.84 20.86 17.38
N GLN A 442 -17.99 20.74 18.08
CA GLN A 442 -18.37 19.51 18.77
C GLN A 442 -18.82 18.42 17.79
N GLU A 443 -19.59 18.79 16.76
CA GLU A 443 -20.03 17.86 15.72
C GLU A 443 -18.84 17.28 14.95
N VAL A 444 -17.86 18.12 14.58
CA VAL A 444 -16.64 17.70 13.90
C VAL A 444 -15.88 16.65 14.74
N ARG A 445 -15.75 16.88 16.04
CA ARG A 445 -15.04 15.95 16.93
C ARG A 445 -15.80 14.63 17.07
N TYR A 446 -17.13 14.71 17.24
CA TYR A 446 -17.95 13.52 17.31
C TYR A 446 -17.91 12.72 16.01
N TRP A 447 -18.06 13.39 14.87
CA TRP A 447 -17.95 12.76 13.55
C TRP A 447 -16.57 12.13 13.34
N ALA A 448 -15.49 12.85 13.64
CA ALA A 448 -14.13 12.34 13.48
C ALA A 448 -13.89 11.09 14.33
N TRP A 449 -14.38 11.08 15.56
CA TRP A 449 -14.32 9.91 16.41
C TRP A 449 -15.12 8.74 15.82
N SER A 450 -16.35 8.95 15.39
CA SER A 450 -17.21 7.94 14.77
C SER A 450 -16.62 7.40 13.47
N ALA A 451 -16.14 8.27 12.60
CA ALA A 451 -15.49 7.91 11.34
C ALA A 451 -14.22 7.08 11.59
N ASN A 452 -13.40 7.48 12.57
CA ASN A 452 -12.21 6.71 12.95
C ASN A 452 -12.56 5.31 13.48
N GLN A 453 -13.66 5.17 14.20
CA GLN A 453 -14.15 3.88 14.69
C GLN A 453 -14.70 2.98 13.56
N SER A 454 -15.22 3.57 12.49
CA SER A 454 -15.78 2.86 11.35
C SER A 454 -14.72 2.42 10.32
N LEU A 455 -13.51 2.97 10.40
CA LEU A 455 -12.39 2.48 9.60
C LEU A 455 -12.02 1.09 10.09
N GLY A 456 -12.05 0.12 9.21
CA GLY A 456 -11.68 -1.25 9.54
C GLY A 456 -10.23 -1.38 10.00
N ASP A 457 -9.93 -2.45 10.74
CA ASP A 457 -8.57 -2.76 11.17
C ASP A 457 -7.63 -2.84 9.96
N GLY A 458 -6.47 -2.18 10.06
CA GLY A 458 -5.48 -2.10 8.98
C GLY A 458 -5.66 -0.93 8.02
N VAL A 459 -6.75 -0.15 8.13
CA VAL A 459 -6.89 1.12 7.43
C VAL A 459 -6.38 2.22 8.35
N ARG A 460 -5.21 2.80 8.02
CA ARG A 460 -4.72 3.97 8.74
C ARG A 460 -5.63 5.16 8.41
N PRO A 461 -6.19 5.83 9.43
CA PRO A 461 -6.98 7.02 9.20
C PRO A 461 -6.09 8.12 8.59
N PRO A 462 -6.63 8.96 7.71
CA PRO A 462 -5.95 10.18 7.32
C PRO A 462 -5.47 10.94 8.56
N SER A 463 -4.27 11.52 8.50
CA SER A 463 -3.67 12.26 9.62
C SER A 463 -4.58 13.33 10.19
N ALA A 464 -5.37 14.00 9.35
CA ALA A 464 -6.39 14.94 9.74
C ALA A 464 -7.43 14.34 10.69
N LEU A 465 -7.94 13.16 10.37
CA LEU A 465 -8.93 12.48 11.18
C LEU A 465 -8.34 12.07 12.54
N TRP A 466 -7.15 11.49 12.51
CA TRP A 466 -6.43 11.08 13.72
C TRP A 466 -6.15 12.26 14.65
N ALA A 467 -5.65 13.39 14.12
CA ALA A 467 -5.34 14.58 14.88
C ALA A 467 -6.59 15.17 15.56
N VAL A 468 -7.75 15.16 14.88
CA VAL A 468 -9.00 15.64 15.49
C VAL A 468 -9.50 14.70 16.58
N VAL A 469 -9.34 13.39 16.42
CA VAL A 469 -9.70 12.38 17.44
C VAL A 469 -8.86 12.55 18.69
N THR A 470 -7.55 12.80 18.53
CA THR A 470 -6.61 13.01 19.65
C THR A 470 -6.55 14.45 20.15
N ALA A 471 -7.38 15.33 19.59
CA ALA A 471 -7.38 16.78 19.91
C ALA A 471 -7.52 17.12 21.40
N ALA A 472 -8.14 16.26 22.19
CA ALA A 472 -8.29 16.46 23.64
C ALA A 472 -6.93 16.46 24.39
N ASP A 473 -5.92 15.79 23.83
CA ASP A 473 -4.59 15.65 24.41
C ASP A 473 -3.63 16.74 23.95
N VAL A 474 -4.02 17.51 22.92
CA VAL A 474 -3.19 18.59 22.36
C VAL A 474 -3.42 19.88 23.12
N THR A 475 -2.42 20.34 23.83
CA THR A 475 -2.39 21.61 24.56
C THR A 475 -1.29 22.52 24.01
N ALA A 476 -1.35 23.82 24.32
CA ALA A 476 -0.28 24.74 23.96
C ALA A 476 1.09 24.31 24.53
N LYS A 477 1.10 23.62 25.67
CA LYS A 477 2.32 23.07 26.28
C LYS A 477 2.85 21.88 25.50
N THR A 478 1.98 20.93 25.14
CA THR A 478 2.39 19.75 24.34
C THR A 478 2.83 20.14 22.94
N HIS A 479 2.13 21.08 22.29
CA HIS A 479 2.55 21.64 21.01
C HIS A 479 3.93 22.32 21.09
N LYS A 480 4.16 23.18 22.10
CA LYS A 480 5.47 23.79 22.31
C LYS A 480 6.55 22.73 22.53
N THR A 481 6.27 21.72 23.35
CA THR A 481 7.24 20.62 23.59
C THR A 481 7.56 19.87 22.30
N LEU A 482 6.57 19.62 21.44
CA LEU A 482 6.78 19.01 20.11
C LEU A 482 7.69 19.88 19.24
N CYS A 483 7.40 21.20 19.15
CA CYS A 483 8.22 22.14 18.40
C CYS A 483 9.66 22.18 18.92
N ASP A 484 9.85 22.27 20.25
CA ASP A 484 11.17 22.29 20.87
C ASP A 484 11.94 20.97 20.62
N LYS A 485 11.26 19.82 20.70
CA LYS A 485 11.86 18.52 20.39
C LYS A 485 12.33 18.43 18.93
N ILE A 486 11.50 18.83 17.99
CA ILE A 486 11.83 18.80 16.56
C ILE A 486 12.96 19.82 16.25
N ALA A 487 12.89 21.03 16.80
CA ALA A 487 13.89 22.09 16.58
C ALA A 487 15.28 21.73 17.11
N ASN A 488 15.34 21.03 18.25
CA ASN A 488 16.62 20.68 18.89
C ASN A 488 17.23 19.38 18.35
N GLY A 489 16.62 18.73 17.36
CA GLY A 489 17.10 17.49 16.76
C GLY A 489 17.34 16.44 17.83
N VAL A 490 16.29 16.08 18.60
CA VAL A 490 16.45 15.25 19.79
C VAL A 490 17.02 13.89 19.45
N HIS A 491 18.28 13.71 19.76
CA HIS A 491 18.92 12.42 19.93
C HIS A 491 18.56 11.84 21.31
N ALA A 492 17.28 11.70 21.64
CA ALA A 492 16.89 10.94 22.80
C ALA A 492 16.81 9.46 22.41
N PRO A 493 17.60 8.59 23.05
CA PRO A 493 17.67 7.17 22.67
C PRO A 493 16.36 6.40 22.86
N THR A 494 15.32 7.01 23.40
CA THR A 494 14.02 6.40 23.68
C THR A 494 12.89 6.86 22.76
N ASP A 495 13.04 7.97 22.02
CA ASP A 495 12.02 8.48 21.08
C ASP A 495 12.45 8.23 19.62
N TRP A 496 12.62 6.96 19.25
CA TRP A 496 12.97 6.54 17.88
C TRP A 496 11.98 7.05 16.81
N GLU A 497 10.73 7.32 17.19
CA GLU A 497 9.69 7.84 16.29
C GLU A 497 9.98 9.27 15.83
N ILE A 498 10.57 10.12 16.67
CA ILE A 498 10.85 11.54 16.34
C ILE A 498 12.18 11.69 15.61
N ALA A 499 13.19 10.90 15.98
CA ALA A 499 14.51 10.94 15.33
C ALA A 499 14.48 10.50 13.86
N SER A 500 13.42 9.82 13.46
CA SER A 500 13.20 9.30 12.11
C SER A 500 12.31 10.19 11.23
N LEU A 501 11.76 11.28 11.76
CA LEU A 501 10.90 12.16 10.98
C LEU A 501 11.69 12.84 9.85
N SER A 502 11.28 12.57 8.62
CA SER A 502 11.70 13.37 7.46
C SER A 502 11.20 14.82 7.62
N LEU A 503 11.79 15.76 6.87
CA LEU A 503 11.28 17.14 6.78
C LEU A 503 9.75 17.18 6.70
N THR A 504 9.21 16.39 5.79
CA THR A 504 7.78 16.33 5.52
C THR A 504 6.96 15.78 6.68
N GLY A 505 7.49 14.79 7.41
CA GLY A 505 6.87 14.27 8.61
C GLY A 505 6.87 15.28 9.75
N ALA A 506 8.00 15.92 10.03
CA ALA A 506 8.11 16.93 11.07
C ALA A 506 7.19 18.13 10.84
N VAL A 507 7.17 18.69 9.63
CA VAL A 507 6.26 19.79 9.26
C VAL A 507 4.81 19.36 9.41
N HIS A 508 4.49 18.14 9.02
CA HIS A 508 3.13 17.62 9.11
C HIS A 508 2.64 17.47 10.56
N GLU A 509 3.47 16.94 11.46
CA GLU A 509 3.14 16.78 12.88
C GLU A 509 2.93 18.14 13.57
N ILE A 510 3.81 19.12 13.30
CA ILE A 510 3.66 20.47 13.84
C ILE A 510 2.37 21.10 13.29
N PHE A 511 2.12 20.98 12.00
CA PHE A 511 0.92 21.51 11.34
C PHE A 511 -0.35 20.88 11.92
N ALA A 512 -0.38 19.55 12.08
CA ALA A 512 -1.52 18.85 12.65
C ALA A 512 -1.81 19.33 14.09
N SER A 513 -0.77 19.46 14.91
CA SER A 513 -0.86 19.95 16.30
C SER A 513 -1.33 21.42 16.34
N GLU A 514 -0.74 22.31 15.53
CA GLU A 514 -1.13 23.71 15.41
C GLU A 514 -2.59 23.86 14.97
N THR A 515 -2.99 23.18 13.90
CA THR A 515 -4.35 23.25 13.36
C THR A 515 -5.37 22.73 14.35
N THR A 516 -5.06 21.65 15.07
CA THR A 516 -5.92 21.07 16.10
C THR A 516 -6.20 22.05 17.25
N LEU A 517 -5.19 22.80 17.71
CA LEU A 517 -5.35 23.84 18.73
C LEU A 517 -6.24 24.99 18.27
N ARG A 518 -6.34 25.21 16.97
CA ARG A 518 -7.03 26.35 16.36
C ARG A 518 -8.39 25.99 15.73
N LEU A 519 -8.84 24.73 15.87
CA LEU A 519 -10.17 24.31 15.42
C LEU A 519 -11.26 25.21 16.04
N GLY A 520 -12.16 25.69 15.21
CA GLY A 520 -13.24 26.60 15.59
C GLY A 520 -12.82 28.08 15.69
N THR A 521 -11.53 28.42 15.51
CA THR A 521 -11.04 29.80 15.62
C THR A 521 -10.53 30.39 14.32
N ILE A 522 -10.17 29.56 13.34
CA ILE A 522 -9.70 30.01 12.01
C ILE A 522 -10.73 29.70 10.94
N PRO A 523 -10.93 30.59 9.96
CA PRO A 523 -12.00 30.42 8.97
C PRO A 523 -11.71 29.30 7.97
N TYR A 524 -10.47 29.08 7.62
CA TYR A 524 -9.94 28.09 6.66
C TYR A 524 -8.42 28.01 6.79
N LEU A 525 -7.80 27.10 6.02
CA LEU A 525 -6.34 27.00 5.93
C LEU A 525 -5.80 27.86 4.78
N LEU A 526 -4.69 28.58 5.03
CA LEU A 526 -3.95 29.32 4.00
C LEU A 526 -3.36 28.38 2.95
N SER A 527 -2.85 27.23 3.40
CA SER A 527 -2.10 26.28 2.61
C SER A 527 -2.93 25.35 1.73
N THR A 528 -4.26 25.43 1.75
CA THR A 528 -5.12 24.54 0.95
C THR A 528 -4.83 24.69 -0.55
N PRO A 529 -4.44 23.63 -1.27
CA PRO A 529 -4.16 23.69 -2.70
C PRO A 529 -5.35 24.14 -3.53
N THR A 530 -5.05 24.79 -4.65
CA THR A 530 -6.07 25.15 -5.67
C THR A 530 -6.04 24.19 -6.86
N GLN A 531 -4.95 23.43 -7.02
CA GLN A 531 -4.75 22.47 -8.10
C GLN A 531 -4.62 21.04 -7.52
N TRP A 532 -5.05 20.04 -8.29
CA TRP A 532 -5.01 18.63 -7.86
C TRP A 532 -3.57 18.11 -7.60
N ASN A 533 -2.58 18.70 -8.24
CA ASN A 533 -1.16 18.40 -8.03
C ASN A 533 -0.57 19.03 -6.75
N GLY A 534 -1.39 19.66 -5.92
CA GLY A 534 -1.00 20.24 -4.63
C GLY A 534 -0.55 21.69 -4.67
N LEU A 535 -0.51 22.35 -5.85
CA LEU A 535 -0.13 23.76 -5.95
C LEU A 535 -1.24 24.70 -5.47
N LEU A 536 -0.79 25.85 -4.99
CA LEU A 536 -1.64 26.96 -4.51
C LEU A 536 -1.44 28.17 -5.39
N SER A 537 -2.53 28.74 -5.95
CA SER A 537 -2.43 29.98 -6.73
C SER A 537 -2.20 31.18 -5.82
N PHE A 538 -1.41 32.13 -6.31
CA PHE A 538 -1.11 33.39 -5.60
C PHE A 538 -2.35 34.20 -5.30
N ASP A 539 -3.28 34.35 -6.26
CA ASP A 539 -4.51 35.13 -6.07
C ASP A 539 -5.36 34.57 -4.95
N THR A 540 -5.51 33.24 -4.91
CA THR A 540 -6.27 32.58 -3.82
C THR A 540 -5.59 32.79 -2.47
N LEU A 541 -4.27 32.74 -2.39
CA LEU A 541 -3.55 33.00 -1.15
C LEU A 541 -3.77 34.44 -0.66
N VAL A 542 -3.69 35.42 -1.55
CA VAL A 542 -3.97 36.82 -1.22
C VAL A 542 -5.40 37.02 -0.72
N ASP A 543 -6.37 36.41 -1.38
CA ASP A 543 -7.78 36.48 -0.95
C ASP A 543 -8.00 35.82 0.41
N ARG A 544 -7.33 34.71 0.67
CA ARG A 544 -7.36 34.07 1.99
C ARG A 544 -6.73 34.95 3.08
N LEU A 545 -5.61 35.59 2.81
CA LEU A 545 -4.98 36.51 3.76
C LEU A 545 -5.93 37.65 4.11
N LYS A 546 -6.61 38.26 3.12
CA LYS A 546 -7.65 39.28 3.34
C LYS A 546 -8.82 38.77 4.17
N GLY A 547 -9.27 37.54 3.91
CA GLY A 547 -10.42 36.93 4.59
C GLY A 547 -10.14 36.47 6.03
N TYR A 548 -8.90 36.43 6.49
CA TYR A 548 -8.57 36.13 7.88
C TYR A 548 -8.98 37.26 8.85
N GLY A 549 -9.11 38.51 8.36
CA GLY A 549 -9.57 39.63 9.16
C GLY A 549 -8.66 39.90 10.37
N ARG A 550 -9.20 39.71 11.57
CA ARG A 550 -8.46 39.89 12.85
C ARG A 550 -7.85 38.56 13.37
N THR A 551 -8.02 37.47 12.67
CA THR A 551 -7.50 36.16 13.08
C THR A 551 -6.04 36.05 12.63
N SER A 552 -5.14 35.70 13.53
CA SER A 552 -3.70 35.50 13.17
C SER A 552 -3.50 34.27 12.30
N ALA A 553 -2.51 34.29 11.42
CA ALA A 553 -2.10 33.14 10.62
C ALA A 553 -1.34 32.11 11.42
N GLY A 554 -1.54 30.83 11.19
CA GLY A 554 -0.69 29.77 11.71
C GLY A 554 0.68 29.81 11.02
N PRO A 555 1.78 29.85 11.76
CA PRO A 555 3.11 29.89 11.15
C PRO A 555 3.39 28.65 10.28
N THR A 556 2.97 27.47 10.72
CA THR A 556 3.17 26.24 9.93
C THR A 556 2.22 26.16 8.74
N ASP A 557 0.98 26.60 8.89
CA ASP A 557 0.03 26.72 7.79
C ASP A 557 0.51 27.70 6.72
N LEU A 558 1.06 28.86 7.15
CA LEU A 558 1.68 29.81 6.23
C LEU A 558 2.89 29.20 5.51
N PHE A 559 3.77 28.51 6.25
CA PHE A 559 4.93 27.86 5.66
C PHE A 559 4.54 26.83 4.60
N LEU A 560 3.54 26.00 4.87
CA LEU A 560 2.97 25.10 3.88
C LEU A 560 2.38 25.83 2.66
N ALA A 561 1.75 26.98 2.88
CA ALA A 561 1.24 27.82 1.80
C ALA A 561 2.39 28.32 0.88
N LEU A 562 3.51 28.75 1.49
CA LEU A 562 4.71 29.16 0.74
C LEU A 562 5.32 28.02 -0.06
N LEU A 563 5.44 26.82 0.53
CA LEU A 563 5.97 25.62 -0.14
C LEU A 563 5.09 25.13 -1.31
N ARG A 564 3.80 25.46 -1.29
CA ARG A 564 2.83 25.11 -2.32
C ARG A 564 2.57 26.21 -3.34
N LEU A 565 3.09 27.41 -3.09
CA LEU A 565 2.83 28.56 -3.93
C LEU A 565 3.37 28.32 -5.35
N GLU A 566 2.53 28.56 -6.34
CA GLU A 566 2.97 28.55 -7.73
C GLU A 566 4.05 29.62 -7.98
N PRO A 567 4.94 29.42 -8.96
CA PRO A 567 5.93 30.41 -9.34
C PRO A 567 5.26 31.78 -9.59
N THR A 568 5.60 32.76 -8.77
CA THR A 568 4.95 34.06 -8.76
C THR A 568 5.98 35.14 -9.07
N PRO A 569 5.78 35.96 -10.13
CA PRO A 569 6.67 37.06 -10.46
C PRO A 569 6.73 38.13 -9.34
N PRO A 570 7.89 38.72 -9.06
CA PRO A 570 8.05 39.72 -7.99
C PRO A 570 7.10 40.94 -8.12
N GLU A 571 6.73 41.32 -9.33
CA GLU A 571 5.84 42.45 -9.60
C GLU A 571 4.45 42.29 -8.97
N ARG A 572 4.05 41.04 -8.74
CA ARG A 572 2.76 40.73 -8.11
C ARG A 572 2.70 41.07 -6.62
N THR A 573 3.85 41.31 -5.98
CA THR A 573 3.89 41.73 -4.55
C THR A 573 3.16 43.04 -4.26
N THR A 574 2.92 43.86 -5.28
CA THR A 574 2.09 45.07 -5.16
C THR A 574 0.64 44.77 -4.69
N GLN A 575 0.12 43.59 -4.96
CA GLN A 575 -1.18 43.16 -4.45
C GLN A 575 -1.20 42.94 -2.93
N LEU A 576 -0.05 42.90 -2.29
CA LEU A 576 0.11 42.76 -0.84
C LEU A 576 0.18 44.11 -0.14
N ASP A 577 0.18 45.22 -0.87
CA ASP A 577 0.28 46.56 -0.29
C ASP A 577 -0.90 46.87 0.61
N GLY A 578 -0.63 47.37 1.80
CA GLY A 578 -1.66 47.68 2.79
C GLY A 578 -2.22 46.45 3.55
N LEU A 579 -1.82 45.25 3.20
CA LEU A 579 -2.16 44.04 3.97
C LEU A 579 -1.16 43.83 5.12
N SER A 580 -1.65 43.38 6.26
CA SER A 580 -0.86 42.92 7.41
C SER A 580 -1.65 41.82 8.12
N LEU A 581 -0.97 40.76 8.52
CA LEU A 581 -1.57 39.63 9.22
C LEU A 581 -0.57 39.03 10.22
N ASP A 582 -0.91 39.12 11.51
CA ASP A 582 -0.07 38.61 12.58
C ASP A 582 0.09 37.09 12.52
N LEU A 583 1.27 36.59 12.91
CA LEU A 583 1.49 35.19 13.16
C LEU A 583 1.00 34.79 14.55
N TRP A 584 0.36 33.65 14.61
CA TRP A 584 -0.09 33.03 15.85
C TRP A 584 1.08 32.46 16.66
N SER A 585 1.03 32.67 18.00
CA SER A 585 2.02 32.09 18.92
C SER A 585 1.33 31.35 20.06
N PRO A 586 1.64 30.06 20.30
CA PRO A 586 1.07 29.31 21.41
C PRO A 586 1.48 29.90 22.75
N GLY A 587 0.51 30.15 23.65
CA GLY A 587 0.74 30.61 25.03
C GLY A 587 0.81 32.11 25.23
N SER A 588 0.65 32.94 24.22
CA SER A 588 0.45 34.38 24.42
C SER A 588 -0.96 34.64 24.93
N ARG A 589 -1.09 35.07 26.18
CA ARG A 589 -2.32 35.74 26.61
C ARG A 589 -2.49 36.99 25.74
N TRP A 590 -3.61 37.18 25.18
CA TRP A 590 -4.07 38.11 24.12
C TRP A 590 -3.60 39.59 24.21
N ARG A 591 -2.72 39.97 25.11
CA ARG A 591 -2.42 41.39 25.36
C ARG A 591 -0.98 41.83 25.42
N THR A 592 0.03 40.97 25.35
CA THR A 592 1.44 41.38 25.54
C THR A 592 2.49 40.63 24.67
N ALA A 593 2.12 39.84 23.65
CA ALA A 593 3.09 39.28 22.73
C ALA A 593 3.65 40.39 21.84
N LYS A 594 4.95 40.65 21.94
CA LYS A 594 5.69 41.31 20.85
C LYS A 594 5.46 40.49 19.62
N HIS A 595 4.91 41.09 18.56
CA HIS A 595 4.66 40.46 17.28
C HIS A 595 5.93 39.75 16.81
N THR A 596 5.87 38.44 16.62
CA THR A 596 7.00 37.62 16.23
C THR A 596 7.18 37.61 14.69
N GLY A 597 6.24 38.22 13.94
CA GLY A 597 6.32 38.34 12.50
C GLY A 597 4.96 38.68 11.87
N ASP A 598 5.02 39.16 10.67
CA ASP A 598 3.87 39.42 9.79
C ASP A 598 3.88 38.42 8.64
N ALA A 599 2.78 37.69 8.49
CA ALA A 599 2.62 36.67 7.44
C ALA A 599 2.76 37.25 6.04
N VAL A 600 2.27 38.49 5.83
CA VAL A 600 2.35 39.18 4.54
C VAL A 600 3.79 39.58 4.22
N HIS A 601 4.54 39.98 5.25
CA HIS A 601 5.96 40.29 5.09
C HIS A 601 6.77 39.05 4.68
N LEU A 602 6.50 37.90 5.30
CA LEU A 602 7.15 36.63 4.94
C LEU A 602 6.79 36.19 3.51
N LEU A 603 5.54 36.35 3.10
CA LEU A 603 5.12 36.05 1.73
C LEU A 603 5.83 36.98 0.71
N ARG A 604 5.95 38.28 1.03
CA ARG A 604 6.69 39.24 0.19
C ARG A 604 8.16 38.83 0.07
N GLN A 605 8.84 38.57 1.18
CA GLN A 605 10.24 38.08 1.16
C GLN A 605 10.40 36.79 0.34
N TRP A 606 9.44 35.86 0.45
CA TRP A 606 9.44 34.64 -0.33
C TRP A 606 9.43 34.89 -1.83
N ILE A 607 8.52 35.74 -2.31
CA ILE A 607 8.37 36.05 -3.74
C ILE A 607 9.56 36.88 -4.26
N GLU A 608 9.97 37.92 -3.53
CA GLU A 608 11.11 38.76 -3.88
C GLU A 608 12.44 37.98 -3.88
N GLY A 609 12.55 36.97 -3.03
CA GLY A 609 13.70 36.06 -3.02
C GLY A 609 13.65 34.97 -4.09
N GLY A 610 12.67 35.02 -5.00
CA GLY A 610 12.52 34.07 -6.13
C GLY A 610 11.70 32.83 -5.83
N GLY A 611 11.02 32.76 -4.68
CA GLY A 611 10.19 31.63 -4.28
C GLY A 611 11.00 30.37 -3.94
N LEU A 612 10.51 29.22 -4.34
CA LEU A 612 11.23 27.94 -4.15
C LEU A 612 12.50 27.91 -5.02
N PRO A 613 13.68 27.78 -4.41
CA PRO A 613 14.91 27.68 -5.16
C PRO A 613 14.97 26.37 -5.97
N LYS A 614 15.65 26.43 -7.11
CA LYS A 614 15.87 25.26 -7.97
C LYS A 614 16.76 24.25 -7.23
N LEU A 615 16.34 22.99 -7.21
CA LEU A 615 17.14 21.91 -6.65
C LEU A 615 18.32 21.57 -7.56
N VAL A 616 19.49 21.34 -6.97
CA VAL A 616 20.65 20.79 -7.66
C VAL A 616 20.67 19.29 -7.37
N THR A 617 20.60 18.50 -8.44
CA THR A 617 20.60 17.04 -8.38
C THR A 617 21.84 16.47 -9.04
N ARG A 618 22.37 15.35 -8.52
CA ARG A 618 23.54 14.66 -9.06
C ARG A 618 23.37 13.15 -8.99
N HIS A 619 23.92 12.43 -9.97
CA HIS A 619 24.06 10.97 -9.87
C HIS A 619 25.08 10.59 -8.80
N ASP A 620 24.74 9.57 -8.02
CA ASP A 620 25.61 8.91 -7.03
C ASP A 620 25.41 7.39 -7.18
N GLY A 621 26.24 6.78 -8.04
CA GLY A 621 26.03 5.39 -8.45
C GLY A 621 24.67 5.18 -9.12
N ALA A 622 23.90 4.18 -8.65
CA ALA A 622 22.57 3.87 -9.13
C ALA A 622 21.49 4.79 -8.56
N THR A 623 21.84 5.84 -7.84
CA THR A 623 20.87 6.76 -7.20
C THR A 623 21.12 8.20 -7.63
N VAL A 624 20.16 9.08 -7.32
CA VAL A 624 20.29 10.52 -7.51
C VAL A 624 20.16 11.19 -6.14
N THR A 625 21.12 12.06 -5.82
CA THR A 625 21.10 12.85 -4.59
C THR A 625 20.71 14.29 -4.86
N VAL A 626 20.19 14.98 -3.84
CA VAL A 626 19.79 16.38 -3.89
C VAL A 626 20.69 17.18 -2.95
N GLU A 627 21.27 18.26 -3.45
CA GLU A 627 22.08 19.16 -2.63
C GLU A 627 21.22 19.97 -1.64
N PRO A 628 21.78 20.33 -0.46
CA PRO A 628 21.10 21.19 0.50
C PRO A 628 20.72 22.56 -0.10
N VAL A 629 19.52 23.04 0.23
CA VAL A 629 18.98 24.30 -0.31
C VAL A 629 18.74 25.29 0.82
N ARG A 630 19.02 26.57 0.59
CA ARG A 630 18.59 27.69 1.44
C ARG A 630 17.27 28.27 0.93
N LEU A 631 16.31 28.38 1.81
CA LEU A 631 15.06 29.09 1.51
C LEU A 631 15.28 30.62 1.54
N PRO A 632 14.49 31.39 0.77
CA PRO A 632 14.63 32.84 0.68
C PRO A 632 14.07 33.60 1.90
N ILE A 633 13.61 32.90 2.91
CA ILE A 633 13.07 33.48 4.16
C ILE A 633 13.84 33.00 5.38
N ASP A 634 13.79 33.77 6.46
CA ASP A 634 14.32 33.35 7.76
C ASP A 634 13.37 32.37 8.42
N ILE A 635 13.69 31.06 8.34
CA ILE A 635 12.88 29.96 8.94
C ILE A 635 12.81 30.08 10.47
N SER A 636 13.73 30.77 11.13
CA SER A 636 13.68 30.96 12.59
C SER A 636 12.42 31.71 13.05
N LEU A 637 11.78 32.43 12.14
CA LEU A 637 10.48 33.08 12.36
C LEU A 637 9.31 32.10 12.39
N ILE A 638 9.52 30.86 12.02
CA ILE A 638 8.51 29.81 11.99
C ILE A 638 8.82 28.80 13.10
N PRO A 639 8.13 28.89 14.26
CA PRO A 639 8.43 28.07 15.42
C PRO A 639 8.37 26.58 15.10
N GLY A 640 9.37 25.84 15.58
CA GLY A 640 9.42 24.39 15.46
C GLY A 640 9.99 23.83 14.17
N ILE A 641 10.30 24.65 13.16
CA ILE A 641 10.99 24.20 11.96
C ILE A 641 12.49 24.39 12.12
N PRO A 642 13.29 23.31 12.20
CA PRO A 642 14.72 23.40 12.35
C PRO A 642 15.37 24.03 11.10
N ALA A 643 16.27 25.00 11.30
CA ALA A 643 17.01 25.62 10.20
C ALA A 643 17.81 24.61 9.36
N GLY A 644 18.22 23.47 9.95
CA GLY A 644 18.92 22.38 9.29
C GLY A 644 18.02 21.38 8.55
N LEU A 645 16.70 21.50 8.64
CA LEU A 645 15.78 20.49 8.12
C LEU A 645 15.81 20.40 6.58
N LEU A 646 16.21 21.45 5.89
CA LEU A 646 16.40 21.50 4.45
C LEU A 646 17.85 21.26 4.03
N ALA A 647 18.78 21.26 5.00
CA ALA A 647 20.19 21.01 4.80
C ALA A 647 20.50 19.52 5.07
N GLY A 648 20.36 18.70 4.06
CA GLY A 648 21.18 17.50 4.00
C GLY A 648 20.75 16.25 4.78
N HIS A 649 19.53 15.76 4.61
CA HIS A 649 19.26 14.33 4.89
C HIS A 649 19.14 13.54 3.60
N THR A 650 20.26 13.40 2.90
CA THR A 650 20.40 12.56 1.72
C THR A 650 21.00 11.18 2.03
N SER A 651 21.45 10.93 3.25
CA SER A 651 22.06 9.64 3.63
C SER A 651 21.47 9.08 4.93
N GLY A 652 20.22 8.63 4.87
CA GLY A 652 19.65 7.85 5.95
C GLY A 652 19.77 6.36 5.69
N THR A 653 20.89 5.74 6.07
CA THR A 653 21.08 4.27 6.10
C THR A 653 20.24 3.57 7.18
N HIS A 654 19.08 4.07 7.56
CA HIS A 654 18.28 3.48 8.62
C HIS A 654 16.94 2.90 8.15
N ARG A 655 16.83 1.64 8.43
CA ARG A 655 15.78 0.62 8.46
C ARG A 655 14.39 1.10 8.89
N GLU A 656 13.72 1.96 8.13
CA GLU A 656 12.32 2.33 8.40
C GLU A 656 11.37 1.74 7.35
N TYR A 657 11.01 0.49 7.57
CA TYR A 657 10.44 -0.41 6.57
C TYR A 657 8.93 -0.37 6.38
N HIS A 658 8.14 0.33 7.18
CA HIS A 658 6.68 0.15 7.13
C HIS A 658 5.80 1.39 6.93
N ASP A 659 6.35 2.61 7.04
CA ASP A 659 5.52 3.83 7.03
C ASP A 659 5.68 4.71 5.78
N TRP A 660 6.51 4.31 4.82
CA TRP A 660 6.99 5.17 3.75
C TRP A 660 6.00 5.48 2.64
N ALA A 661 5.14 4.55 2.23
CA ALA A 661 4.20 4.78 1.13
C ALA A 661 3.20 5.91 1.48
N ILE A 662 2.70 5.93 2.71
CA ILE A 662 1.80 6.99 3.21
C ILE A 662 2.56 8.30 3.41
N ARG A 663 3.83 8.24 3.84
CA ARG A 663 4.67 9.43 4.06
C ARG A 663 5.13 10.08 2.76
N ALA A 664 5.32 9.31 1.68
CA ALA A 664 5.68 9.86 0.38
C ALA A 664 4.52 10.63 -0.26
N GLU A 665 3.29 10.11 -0.21
CA GLU A 665 2.10 10.81 -0.67
C GLU A 665 1.86 12.09 0.13
N THR A 666 1.99 12.03 1.45
CA THR A 666 1.91 13.20 2.34
C THR A 666 3.04 14.19 2.02
N GLY A 667 4.26 13.69 1.80
CA GLY A 667 5.41 14.51 1.47
C GLY A 667 5.25 15.28 0.17
N PHE A 668 4.70 14.64 -0.87
CA PHE A 668 4.40 15.33 -2.12
C PHE A 668 3.36 16.43 -1.94
N GLY A 669 2.31 16.19 -1.15
CA GLY A 669 1.33 17.20 -0.80
C GLY A 669 1.90 18.41 -0.04
N ILE A 670 3.06 18.26 0.61
CA ILE A 670 3.75 19.34 1.33
C ILE A 670 4.62 20.18 0.39
N VAL A 671 5.41 19.56 -0.48
CA VAL A 671 6.35 20.21 -1.39
C VAL A 671 6.10 19.84 -2.87
N PRO A 672 4.91 20.11 -3.41
CA PRO A 672 4.54 19.67 -4.75
C PRO A 672 5.41 20.29 -5.85
N ALA A 673 6.04 21.42 -5.57
CA ALA A 673 6.95 22.08 -6.51
C ALA A 673 8.40 21.54 -6.47
N TRP A 674 8.69 20.59 -5.55
CA TRP A 674 9.99 19.92 -5.44
C TRP A 674 9.88 18.39 -5.60
N PRO A 675 9.42 17.89 -6.74
CA PRO A 675 9.24 16.47 -6.97
C PRO A 675 10.56 15.69 -6.86
N ASP A 676 11.68 16.28 -7.25
CA ASP A 676 13.01 15.63 -7.18
C ASP A 676 13.46 15.34 -5.75
N LEU A 677 13.07 16.16 -4.77
CA LEU A 677 13.39 15.91 -3.37
C LEU A 677 12.77 14.60 -2.88
N LEU A 678 11.57 14.32 -3.32
CA LEU A 678 10.84 13.08 -2.96
C LEU A 678 11.33 11.90 -3.78
N ALA A 679 11.53 12.10 -5.09
CA ALA A 679 12.07 11.10 -5.97
C ALA A 679 13.43 10.58 -5.46
N ALA A 680 14.36 11.48 -5.14
CA ALA A 680 15.67 11.10 -4.60
C ALA A 680 15.59 10.29 -3.30
N LYS A 681 14.59 10.55 -2.46
CA LYS A 681 14.37 9.79 -1.21
C LYS A 681 13.78 8.41 -1.44
N THR A 682 13.00 8.22 -2.49
CA THR A 682 12.35 6.93 -2.77
C THR A 682 13.31 5.93 -3.44
N GLN A 683 14.37 6.40 -4.09
CA GLN A 683 15.32 5.55 -4.83
C GLN A 683 16.05 4.52 -3.97
N THR A 684 16.39 4.85 -2.75
CA THR A 684 17.09 3.93 -1.82
C THR A 684 16.28 2.68 -1.46
N GLN A 685 15.03 2.59 -1.91
CA GLN A 685 14.11 1.51 -1.57
C GLN A 685 13.86 0.50 -2.70
N TYR A 686 14.46 0.70 -3.88
CA TYR A 686 14.23 -0.20 -5.03
C TYR A 686 14.70 -1.65 -4.81
N ASP A 687 15.70 -1.87 -3.96
CA ASP A 687 16.21 -3.21 -3.61
C ASP A 687 15.30 -3.98 -2.65
N GLN A 688 14.34 -3.30 -2.05
CA GLN A 688 13.49 -3.91 -1.05
C GLN A 688 12.07 -3.87 -1.60
N ALA A 689 11.55 -5.04 -1.92
CA ALA A 689 10.22 -5.31 -2.43
C ALA A 689 9.12 -4.47 -1.72
N SER A 690 9.08 -3.18 -1.98
CA SER A 690 7.99 -2.33 -1.51
C SER A 690 6.73 -2.83 -2.18
N ARG A 691 5.78 -3.27 -1.35
CA ARG A 691 4.53 -3.92 -1.79
C ARG A 691 3.52 -2.94 -2.41
N HIS A 692 3.88 -1.65 -2.51
CA HIS A 692 2.95 -0.62 -2.99
C HIS A 692 3.50 0.06 -4.26
N PRO A 693 2.67 0.22 -5.30
CA PRO A 693 3.07 0.91 -6.52
C PRO A 693 3.40 2.38 -6.23
N PRO A 694 4.35 2.99 -6.94
CA PRO A 694 4.68 4.41 -6.78
C PRO A 694 3.57 5.29 -7.37
N ARG A 695 2.42 5.35 -6.71
CA ARG A 695 1.25 6.13 -7.13
C ARG A 695 1.54 7.62 -7.28
N TRP A 696 2.56 8.11 -6.60
CA TRP A 696 3.01 9.50 -6.68
C TRP A 696 3.75 9.84 -7.98
N LEU A 697 4.26 8.88 -8.74
CA LEU A 697 5.10 9.13 -9.92
C LEU A 697 4.36 9.93 -11.01
N PRO A 698 3.11 9.62 -11.38
CA PRO A 698 2.33 10.49 -12.26
C PRO A 698 2.12 11.90 -11.70
N MET A 699 1.88 12.03 -10.39
CA MET A 699 1.72 13.34 -9.76
C MET A 699 3.00 14.18 -9.83
N MET A 700 4.17 13.56 -9.61
CA MET A 700 5.47 14.23 -9.75
C MET A 700 5.71 14.72 -11.18
N ALA A 701 5.30 13.97 -12.19
CA ALA A 701 5.40 14.35 -13.59
C ALA A 701 4.52 15.59 -13.92
N HIS A 702 3.48 15.83 -13.17
CA HIS A 702 2.63 17.02 -13.30
C HIS A 702 3.12 18.24 -12.48
N ALA A 703 4.13 18.09 -11.65
CA ALA A 703 4.70 19.18 -10.86
C ALA A 703 5.43 20.22 -11.74
N PRO A 704 5.60 21.47 -11.28
CA PRO A 704 6.43 22.45 -11.98
C PRO A 704 7.91 22.09 -11.79
N GLY A 705 8.60 21.69 -12.85
CA GLY A 705 10.03 21.45 -12.83
C GLY A 705 10.49 20.08 -12.30
N PRO A 706 9.89 18.98 -12.77
CA PRO A 706 10.46 17.66 -12.53
C PRO A 706 11.84 17.57 -13.19
N GLY A 707 12.83 17.13 -12.43
CA GLY A 707 14.23 17.10 -12.88
C GLY A 707 14.78 15.68 -12.95
N LEU A 708 16.09 15.57 -12.71
CA LEU A 708 16.86 14.35 -12.87
C LEU A 708 16.35 13.17 -12.01
N ALA A 709 15.99 13.44 -10.75
CA ALA A 709 15.57 12.36 -9.84
C ALA A 709 14.22 11.76 -10.24
N VAL A 710 13.26 12.56 -10.71
CA VAL A 710 11.98 12.05 -11.23
C VAL A 710 12.18 11.22 -12.49
N GLN A 711 13.05 11.67 -13.41
CA GLN A 711 13.34 10.92 -14.64
C GLN A 711 14.09 9.63 -14.35
N HIS A 712 14.94 9.63 -13.34
CA HIS A 712 15.60 8.42 -12.83
C HIS A 712 14.58 7.43 -12.26
N ASP A 713 13.63 7.89 -11.45
CA ASP A 713 12.55 7.06 -10.92
C ASP A 713 11.68 6.46 -12.03
N ILE A 714 11.38 7.25 -13.08
CA ILE A 714 10.66 6.76 -14.26
C ILE A 714 11.49 5.66 -14.92
N ALA A 715 12.78 5.87 -15.18
CA ALA A 715 13.65 4.89 -15.85
C ALA A 715 13.73 3.57 -15.06
N ALA A 716 13.91 3.64 -13.75
CA ALA A 716 13.96 2.48 -12.87
C ALA A 716 12.61 1.75 -12.80
N THR A 717 11.51 2.49 -12.74
CA THR A 717 10.16 1.91 -12.62
C THR A 717 9.68 1.29 -13.93
N LEU A 718 10.02 1.84 -15.11
CA LEU A 718 9.70 1.25 -16.43
C LEU A 718 10.30 -0.15 -16.62
N CYS A 719 11.36 -0.51 -15.88
CA CYS A 719 11.93 -1.85 -15.91
C CYS A 719 11.56 -2.73 -14.70
N HIS A 720 10.61 -2.31 -13.85
CA HIS A 720 10.18 -3.03 -12.66
C HIS A 720 9.50 -4.38 -13.00
N ALA A 721 9.50 -5.31 -12.03
CA ALA A 721 8.86 -6.62 -12.20
C ALA A 721 7.33 -6.54 -12.25
N ASP A 722 6.76 -5.65 -11.46
CA ASP A 722 5.33 -5.39 -11.34
C ASP A 722 4.83 -4.55 -12.52
N GLU A 723 3.79 -5.02 -13.20
CA GLU A 723 3.23 -4.37 -14.39
C GLU A 723 2.48 -3.08 -14.05
N ASP A 724 1.71 -3.08 -12.94
CA ASP A 724 0.96 -1.89 -12.50
C ASP A 724 1.91 -0.71 -12.24
N ARG A 725 3.09 -0.99 -11.68
CA ARG A 725 4.12 0.04 -11.50
C ARG A 725 4.67 0.55 -12.82
N ARG A 726 4.92 -0.36 -13.79
CA ARG A 726 5.37 0.06 -15.12
C ARG A 726 4.35 0.96 -15.80
N LEU A 727 3.06 0.66 -15.68
CA LEU A 727 1.98 1.49 -16.23
C LEU A 727 1.97 2.90 -15.63
N LEU A 728 2.16 3.02 -14.31
CA LEU A 728 2.29 4.34 -13.66
C LEU A 728 3.50 5.14 -14.18
N ALA A 729 4.62 4.45 -14.47
CA ALA A 729 5.78 5.10 -15.05
C ALA A 729 5.57 5.49 -16.52
N VAL A 730 4.83 4.69 -17.29
CA VAL A 730 4.39 5.03 -18.65
C VAL A 730 3.52 6.29 -18.63
N GLU A 731 2.53 6.35 -17.73
CA GLU A 731 1.67 7.52 -17.54
C GLU A 731 2.50 8.78 -17.19
N ALA A 732 3.45 8.65 -16.26
CA ALA A 732 4.34 9.74 -15.86
C ALA A 732 5.21 10.22 -17.03
N ALA A 733 5.81 9.30 -17.79
CA ALA A 733 6.62 9.63 -18.95
C ALA A 733 5.81 10.36 -20.03
N LEU A 734 4.61 9.88 -20.35
CA LEU A 734 3.71 10.52 -21.31
C LEU A 734 3.28 11.91 -20.84
N ALA A 735 3.04 12.10 -19.54
CA ALA A 735 2.71 13.40 -18.97
C ALA A 735 3.86 14.41 -19.13
N LEU A 736 5.13 13.98 -18.97
CA LEU A 736 6.30 14.82 -19.21
C LEU A 736 6.47 15.14 -20.70
N MET A 737 6.35 14.14 -21.57
CA MET A 737 6.48 14.30 -23.02
C MET A 737 5.40 15.25 -23.57
N GLY A 738 4.13 15.01 -23.22
CA GLY A 738 3.00 15.83 -23.72
C GLY A 738 3.04 17.28 -23.26
N ARG A 739 3.76 17.58 -22.16
CA ARG A 739 3.96 18.95 -21.66
C ARG A 739 5.24 19.60 -22.11
N GLY A 740 6.02 18.94 -22.98
CA GLY A 740 7.32 19.43 -23.41
C GLY A 740 8.35 19.54 -22.27
N ARG A 741 8.19 18.75 -21.20
CA ARG A 741 9.10 18.72 -20.02
C ARG A 741 9.99 17.48 -19.99
N TRP A 742 9.87 16.63 -21.00
CA TRP A 742 10.75 15.49 -21.16
C TRP A 742 12.15 15.94 -21.56
N ASP A 743 13.13 15.67 -20.68
CA ASP A 743 14.53 15.88 -20.98
C ASP A 743 15.18 14.57 -21.43
N SER A 744 15.26 14.36 -22.74
CA SER A 744 15.83 13.14 -23.32
C SER A 744 17.29 12.92 -22.91
N THR A 745 18.06 13.99 -22.65
CA THR A 745 19.46 13.89 -22.22
C THR A 745 19.54 13.36 -20.81
N ALA A 746 18.84 13.99 -19.86
CA ALA A 746 18.80 13.57 -18.47
C ALA A 746 18.24 12.13 -18.34
N TYR A 747 17.18 11.80 -19.09
CA TYR A 747 16.62 10.44 -19.08
C TYR A 747 17.60 9.41 -19.65
N THR A 748 18.34 9.75 -20.70
CA THR A 748 19.39 8.88 -21.27
C THR A 748 20.48 8.62 -20.23
N GLU A 749 20.97 9.66 -19.55
CA GLU A 749 21.94 9.52 -18.47
C GLU A 749 21.44 8.58 -17.36
N CYS A 750 20.21 8.75 -16.93
CA CYS A 750 19.58 7.85 -15.95
C CYS A 750 19.58 6.38 -16.44
N CYS A 751 19.17 6.13 -17.67
CA CYS A 751 19.17 4.79 -18.25
C CYS A 751 20.61 4.21 -18.32
N LEU A 752 21.62 5.01 -18.68
CA LEU A 752 23.01 4.56 -18.74
C LEU A 752 23.58 4.23 -17.35
N HIS A 753 23.27 5.03 -16.33
CA HIS A 753 23.66 4.75 -14.95
C HIS A 753 23.04 3.44 -14.47
N LEU A 754 21.74 3.27 -14.62
CA LEU A 754 21.02 2.04 -14.25
C LEU A 754 21.50 0.80 -15.04
N LEU A 755 21.91 0.98 -16.31
CA LEU A 755 22.49 -0.08 -17.13
C LEU A 755 23.86 -0.52 -16.61
N ASN A 756 24.74 0.44 -16.31
CA ASN A 756 26.08 0.17 -15.80
C ASN A 756 26.04 -0.56 -14.45
N ASP A 757 25.09 -0.19 -13.59
CA ASP A 757 24.89 -0.81 -12.27
C ASP A 757 24.08 -2.12 -12.33
N GLY A 758 23.71 -2.57 -13.53
CA GLY A 758 22.99 -3.83 -13.74
C GLY A 758 21.54 -3.83 -13.22
N VAL A 759 20.98 -2.66 -12.93
CA VAL A 759 19.59 -2.50 -12.46
C VAL A 759 18.61 -2.53 -13.65
N LEU A 760 19.01 -1.93 -14.81
CA LEU A 760 18.15 -1.81 -15.97
C LEU A 760 17.85 -3.17 -16.63
N ARG A 761 16.59 -3.59 -16.65
CA ARG A 761 16.12 -4.84 -17.25
C ARG A 761 15.57 -4.58 -18.65
N LEU A 762 16.43 -4.73 -19.69
CA LEU A 762 16.14 -4.31 -21.07
C LEU A 762 14.88 -4.94 -21.65
N GLY A 763 14.55 -6.20 -21.34
CA GLY A 763 13.33 -6.82 -21.85
C GLY A 763 12.05 -6.16 -21.32
N ARG A 764 12.02 -5.81 -20.03
CA ARG A 764 10.89 -5.10 -19.42
C ARG A 764 10.83 -3.66 -19.88
N LEU A 765 11.98 -3.01 -19.98
CA LEU A 765 12.09 -1.65 -20.51
C LEU A 765 11.56 -1.56 -21.94
N GLY A 766 11.94 -2.50 -22.81
CA GLY A 766 11.44 -2.58 -24.16
C GLY A 766 9.91 -2.66 -24.22
N HIS A 767 9.32 -3.47 -23.37
CA HIS A 767 7.86 -3.60 -23.28
C HIS A 767 7.18 -2.29 -22.84
N SER A 768 7.74 -1.60 -21.86
CA SER A 768 7.23 -0.30 -21.44
C SER A 768 7.45 0.79 -22.51
N TRP A 769 8.58 0.76 -23.21
CA TRP A 769 8.83 1.67 -24.33
C TRP A 769 7.88 1.43 -25.48
N GLU A 770 7.49 0.20 -25.74
CA GLU A 770 6.48 -0.10 -26.75
C GLU A 770 5.14 0.59 -26.43
N GLN A 771 4.71 0.56 -25.16
CA GLN A 771 3.51 1.28 -24.72
C GLN A 771 3.64 2.80 -24.91
N LEU A 772 4.82 3.37 -24.60
CA LEU A 772 5.10 4.79 -24.85
C LEU A 772 5.04 5.13 -26.35
N ILE A 773 5.65 4.31 -27.21
CA ILE A 773 5.67 4.49 -28.65
C ILE A 773 4.25 4.48 -29.21
N LEU A 774 3.44 3.50 -28.84
CA LEU A 774 2.04 3.39 -29.30
C LEU A 774 1.16 4.56 -28.83
N ALA A 775 1.54 5.21 -27.73
CA ALA A 775 0.86 6.40 -27.22
C ALA A 775 1.42 7.73 -27.78
N GLY A 776 2.28 7.70 -28.83
CA GLY A 776 2.85 8.88 -29.49
C GLY A 776 4.23 9.30 -28.98
N GLY A 777 4.86 8.53 -28.07
CA GLY A 777 6.17 8.86 -27.50
C GLY A 777 7.37 8.46 -28.36
N LEU A 778 7.21 8.04 -29.62
CA LEU A 778 8.30 7.55 -30.45
C LEU A 778 9.41 8.60 -30.65
N GLN A 779 9.03 9.80 -31.09
CA GLN A 779 9.98 10.86 -31.38
C GLN A 779 10.85 11.28 -30.17
N PRO A 780 10.28 11.61 -29.00
CA PRO A 780 11.07 12.00 -27.82
C PRO A 780 11.88 10.85 -27.19
N LEU A 781 11.48 9.59 -27.43
CA LEU A 781 12.16 8.42 -26.86
C LEU A 781 13.31 7.91 -27.75
N TRP A 782 13.25 8.09 -29.06
CA TRP A 782 14.16 7.46 -30.02
C TRP A 782 15.65 7.73 -29.77
N PRO A 783 16.09 8.97 -29.47
CA PRO A 783 17.50 9.24 -29.20
C PRO A 783 18.04 8.43 -28.00
N THR A 784 17.25 8.34 -26.94
CA THR A 784 17.58 7.52 -25.77
C THR A 784 17.65 6.04 -26.12
N ALA A 785 16.69 5.55 -26.93
CA ALA A 785 16.64 4.16 -27.33
C ALA A 785 17.88 3.75 -28.12
N MET A 786 18.34 4.59 -29.03
CA MET A 786 19.56 4.34 -29.80
C MET A 786 20.82 4.36 -28.90
N THR A 787 20.92 5.32 -28.02
CA THR A 787 22.06 5.43 -27.08
C THR A 787 22.14 4.23 -26.13
N VAL A 788 21.02 3.82 -25.53
CA VAL A 788 20.96 2.65 -24.63
C VAL A 788 21.24 1.36 -25.37
N LEU A 789 20.66 1.18 -26.57
CA LEU A 789 20.92 0.01 -27.41
C LEU A 789 22.40 -0.08 -27.82
N GLY A 790 23.00 1.05 -28.23
CA GLY A 790 24.43 1.14 -28.57
C GLY A 790 25.31 0.78 -27.42
N LYS A 791 25.08 1.35 -26.23
CA LYS A 791 25.86 1.07 -25.03
C LYS A 791 25.74 -0.40 -24.57
N ALA A 792 24.51 -0.95 -24.60
CA ALA A 792 24.27 -2.34 -24.25
C ALA A 792 24.95 -3.31 -25.22
N SER A 793 25.09 -2.91 -26.49
CA SER A 793 25.74 -3.72 -27.55
C SER A 793 27.27 -3.83 -27.41
N VAL A 794 27.95 -2.91 -26.74
CA VAL A 794 29.42 -2.96 -26.53
C VAL A 794 29.81 -3.69 -25.25
N LEU A 795 28.90 -3.89 -24.30
CA LEU A 795 29.23 -4.56 -23.05
C LEU A 795 29.75 -5.99 -23.33
N GLU A 796 30.82 -6.40 -22.66
CA GLU A 796 31.42 -7.71 -22.80
C GLU A 796 30.40 -8.83 -22.56
N ARG A 797 29.70 -8.76 -21.44
CA ARG A 797 28.54 -9.62 -21.15
C ARG A 797 27.26 -8.89 -21.57
N LYS A 798 26.63 -9.32 -22.66
CA LYS A 798 25.40 -8.72 -23.15
C LYS A 798 24.30 -8.79 -22.09
N PRO A 799 23.62 -7.67 -21.76
CA PRO A 799 22.56 -7.67 -20.77
C PRO A 799 21.38 -8.54 -21.20
N ALA A 800 20.74 -9.18 -20.23
CA ALA A 800 19.52 -9.93 -20.47
C ALA A 800 18.42 -8.99 -21.01
N GLY A 801 17.72 -9.42 -22.06
CA GLY A 801 16.68 -8.61 -22.69
C GLY A 801 17.15 -7.73 -23.84
N LEU A 802 18.45 -7.76 -24.21
CA LEU A 802 18.96 -6.98 -25.36
C LEU A 802 18.27 -7.39 -26.67
N ALA A 803 18.05 -8.68 -26.89
CA ALA A 803 17.34 -9.18 -28.07
C ALA A 803 15.87 -8.71 -28.08
N GLU A 804 15.21 -8.77 -26.94
CA GLU A 804 13.82 -8.33 -26.78
C GLU A 804 13.69 -6.83 -27.06
N LEU A 805 14.61 -6.00 -26.53
CA LEU A 805 14.63 -4.57 -26.80
C LEU A 805 14.86 -4.28 -28.30
N SER A 806 15.86 -4.96 -28.91
CA SER A 806 16.12 -4.84 -30.37
C SER A 806 14.90 -5.22 -31.20
N GLY A 807 14.17 -6.29 -30.82
CA GLY A 807 12.96 -6.74 -31.46
C GLY A 807 11.80 -5.73 -31.36
N VAL A 808 11.66 -5.06 -30.20
CA VAL A 808 10.68 -3.97 -30.04
C VAL A 808 11.01 -2.83 -31.00
N LEU A 809 12.25 -2.30 -30.95
CA LEU A 809 12.65 -1.16 -31.78
C LEU A 809 12.62 -1.45 -33.27
N ARG A 810 12.87 -2.70 -33.67
CA ARG A 810 12.74 -3.16 -35.05
C ARG A 810 11.34 -2.94 -35.65
N ARG A 811 10.30 -3.12 -34.87
CA ARG A 811 8.91 -2.93 -35.31
C ARG A 811 8.59 -1.49 -35.71
N TYR A 812 9.30 -0.54 -35.13
CA TYR A 812 9.00 0.89 -35.29
C TYR A 812 10.07 1.68 -36.05
N VAL A 813 11.23 1.07 -36.37
CA VAL A 813 12.34 1.76 -37.05
C VAL A 813 11.96 2.34 -38.39
N SER A 814 11.03 1.70 -39.12
CA SER A 814 10.54 2.21 -40.42
C SER A 814 9.65 3.46 -40.31
N ALA A 815 9.18 3.79 -39.13
CA ALA A 815 8.45 5.02 -38.84
C ALA A 815 9.39 6.22 -38.57
N VAL A 816 10.68 5.97 -38.36
CA VAL A 816 11.68 6.99 -38.02
C VAL A 816 12.33 7.51 -39.27
N PRO A 817 12.27 8.83 -39.57
CA PRO A 817 12.82 9.39 -40.80
C PRO A 817 14.32 9.19 -40.98
N ASP A 818 15.08 9.24 -39.88
CA ASP A 818 16.52 9.04 -39.86
C ASP A 818 16.91 8.30 -38.59
N PRO A 819 16.96 6.97 -38.60
CA PRO A 819 17.06 6.15 -37.39
C PRO A 819 18.42 6.23 -36.69
N GLN A 820 19.48 6.76 -37.28
CA GLN A 820 20.82 6.98 -36.69
C GLN A 820 21.32 5.75 -35.89
N ILE A 821 21.45 4.60 -36.56
CA ILE A 821 21.82 3.35 -35.88
C ILE A 821 23.25 3.44 -35.34
N PRO A 822 23.49 3.15 -34.06
CA PRO A 822 24.84 3.16 -33.49
C PRO A 822 25.77 2.14 -34.16
N GLU A 823 27.04 2.53 -34.37
CA GLU A 823 28.06 1.67 -34.98
C GLU A 823 28.19 0.31 -34.23
N SER A 824 28.15 0.34 -32.91
CA SER A 824 28.22 -0.84 -32.08
C SER A 824 27.07 -1.85 -32.32
N VAL A 825 25.90 -1.38 -32.78
CA VAL A 825 24.79 -2.24 -33.17
C VAL A 825 25.06 -2.84 -34.56
N LEU A 826 25.64 -2.08 -35.49
CA LEU A 826 26.09 -2.56 -36.78
C LEU A 826 27.18 -3.63 -36.63
N GLU A 827 28.16 -3.40 -35.75
CA GLU A 827 29.22 -4.38 -35.42
C GLU A 827 28.63 -5.67 -34.80
N LEU A 828 27.68 -5.53 -33.86
CA LEU A 828 27.00 -6.69 -33.28
C LEU A 828 26.24 -7.48 -34.36
N ALA A 829 25.56 -6.80 -35.25
CA ALA A 829 24.81 -7.40 -36.36
C ALA A 829 25.73 -8.19 -37.32
N ALA A 830 26.91 -7.62 -37.64
CA ALA A 830 27.92 -8.20 -38.53
C ALA A 830 28.77 -9.30 -37.83
N SER A 831 28.74 -9.42 -36.51
CA SER A 831 29.54 -10.36 -35.76
C SER A 831 29.22 -11.82 -36.11
N LYS A 832 30.17 -12.77 -35.87
CA LYS A 832 29.93 -14.19 -36.09
C LYS A 832 29.20 -14.79 -34.86
N GLY A 833 28.30 -15.75 -35.13
CA GLY A 833 27.61 -16.50 -34.10
C GLY A 833 26.10 -16.59 -34.29
N SER A 834 25.42 -17.33 -33.42
CA SER A 834 23.97 -17.54 -33.47
C SER A 834 23.23 -17.02 -32.23
N SER A 835 23.85 -16.08 -31.48
CA SER A 835 23.22 -15.51 -30.31
C SER A 835 21.94 -14.76 -30.69
N LYS A 836 20.90 -14.86 -29.87
CA LYS A 836 19.62 -14.19 -30.09
C LYS A 836 19.79 -12.66 -30.26
N ALA A 837 20.67 -12.05 -29.46
CA ALA A 837 20.97 -10.61 -29.54
C ALA A 837 21.56 -10.23 -30.91
N ARG A 838 22.46 -11.04 -31.47
CA ARG A 838 23.00 -10.79 -32.81
C ARG A 838 21.93 -10.91 -33.90
N VAL A 839 21.13 -11.99 -33.84
CA VAL A 839 20.09 -12.23 -34.84
C VAL A 839 19.09 -11.07 -34.89
N GLU A 840 18.64 -10.61 -33.72
CA GLU A 840 17.70 -9.48 -33.63
C GLU A 840 18.37 -8.14 -34.03
N ALA A 841 19.65 -7.92 -33.70
CA ALA A 841 20.39 -6.75 -34.15
C ALA A 841 20.51 -6.73 -35.69
N ALA A 842 20.80 -7.88 -36.32
CA ALA A 842 20.86 -7.98 -37.79
C ALA A 842 19.48 -7.73 -38.44
N ALA A 843 18.43 -8.27 -37.86
CA ALA A 843 17.07 -8.01 -38.31
C ALA A 843 16.64 -6.54 -38.14
N PHE A 844 17.06 -5.87 -37.02
CA PHE A 844 16.83 -4.46 -36.80
C PHE A 844 17.53 -3.58 -37.86
N VAL A 845 18.82 -3.84 -38.11
CA VAL A 845 19.60 -3.12 -39.15
C VAL A 845 18.98 -3.31 -40.53
N ALA A 846 18.54 -4.53 -40.85
CA ALA A 846 17.87 -4.81 -42.15
C ALA A 846 16.54 -4.05 -42.28
N ALA A 847 15.76 -3.96 -41.22
CA ALA A 847 14.51 -3.22 -41.23
C ALA A 847 14.72 -1.70 -41.38
N ALA A 848 15.75 -1.16 -40.77
CA ALA A 848 16.14 0.26 -40.94
C ALA A 848 16.52 0.57 -42.40
N ALA A 849 17.37 -0.26 -43.03
CA ALA A 849 17.76 -0.07 -44.40
C ALA A 849 16.60 -0.17 -45.40
N GLN A 850 15.54 -0.93 -45.10
CA GLN A 850 14.32 -1.00 -45.90
C GLN A 850 13.45 0.26 -45.80
N GLY A 851 13.49 0.96 -44.66
CA GLY A 851 12.80 2.23 -44.43
C GLY A 851 13.40 3.37 -45.26
N GLU A 852 14.73 3.46 -45.35
CA GLU A 852 15.44 4.47 -46.15
C GLU A 852 15.13 4.44 -47.65
N GLY A 853 14.73 3.28 -48.18
CA GLY A 853 14.34 3.15 -49.58
C GLY A 853 12.89 3.58 -49.91
N ARG A 854 12.09 3.96 -48.88
CA ARG A 854 10.68 4.37 -49.04
C ARG A 854 10.44 5.86 -48.78
N ALA A 855 11.41 6.59 -48.24
CA ALA A 855 11.40 8.05 -48.08
C ALA A 855 11.99 8.72 -49.34
#